data_86bf34203dee1f67a1a1f024e403d62c
#
_entry.id   86bf34203dee1f67a1a1f024e403d62c
#
_cell.length_a   1.000
_cell.length_b   1.000
_cell.length_c   1.000
_cell.angle_alpha   90.00
_cell.angle_beta   90.00
_cell.angle_gamma   90.00
#
_symmetry.space_group_name_H-M   'P 1'
#
loop_
_entity.id
_entity.type
_entity.pdbx_description
1 polymer ?
#
loop_
_entity_poly.entity_id
_entity_poly.type
_entity_poly.pdbx_seq_one_letter_code
_entity_poly.pdbx_strand_id
1 'polypeptide(L)'
;MHQPYYLDPETGESVLPWVRLHALKDYWGMAALFAECPGMRATVNLVPSLVEQVEAYAHERTWDRHLVLGLKDAGTLDAAEAAWFVQEGFHAHAPTMIEAYPRYAALWRMRAGGQAFDIAALRDLQVWQKLAWVDPELLRTDARVRRLLDKAHGFDEHDKHALRAVELEVLRRVVPAYRAAAERGQLELSTSPYFHPILPLLCDSSAHREAHPGAPVLDPPFQWPADADLQLARAIDAHQGWFGSRPSGVWPPEGSVSQLAAAAIARAGFSWMASDEHILVRSRALAGRATGAAERFQPHAVDSGNGEVRMLFRDHGLSDLIGFTYQSWPAGAAVDDFVARLRSIGAHLAGRAQTVTVPVILDGENAWEHYAGGGRPFLRALYQRLAEAPDIDPVQMRTAAAGPAEPLARLFAGSWINADFGIWMGHRDDRRAWTQLRELRERFAARAPELGAESRRVALDALLAAEGSDGFWWYGDDHSSAHDREFDALFRQHLRRAYRALGEEPPDDLHRTNISTEVPGDDVAAPGLVPDPTLGGGGLTPGRYFSRLGAVPLERPAGSMHRATARVVGSCDVGVATAGLAVWIDVSSTEHRYVLEVTGGDDLKGVRTAEVRTGGDVVPWRAIGAGPGVRIGVRVIVRDQAGRIVETVPSDGVERQLALPDSLGAPAWTA
;
A
#
# COMPACT_ATOMS: atom_id res chain seq x y z
N MET A 1 -11.06 1.78 8.10
CA MET A 1 -10.61 2.39 6.82
C MET A 1 -9.17 2.80 6.95
N HIS A 2 -8.30 2.25 6.12
CA HIS A 2 -6.90 2.63 6.04
C HIS A 2 -6.40 2.45 4.61
N GLN A 3 -5.28 3.06 4.31
CA GLN A 3 -4.50 2.86 3.09
C GLN A 3 -3.03 3.02 3.45
N PRO A 4 -2.12 2.41 2.72
CA PRO A 4 -0.70 2.70 2.82
C PRO A 4 -0.42 4.21 2.75
N TYR A 5 0.64 4.65 3.41
CA TYR A 5 1.06 6.04 3.30
C TYR A 5 1.83 6.23 1.99
N TYR A 6 1.11 6.65 0.94
CA TYR A 6 1.63 6.71 -0.42
C TYR A 6 2.47 7.96 -0.72
N LEU A 7 2.56 8.92 0.19
CA LEU A 7 3.26 10.17 -0.10
C LEU A 7 4.77 9.95 -0.15
N ASP A 8 5.35 10.18 -1.32
CA ASP A 8 6.79 10.24 -1.50
C ASP A 8 7.37 11.37 -0.61
N PRO A 9 8.30 11.06 0.30
CA PRO A 9 8.79 12.04 1.27
C PRO A 9 9.63 13.17 0.64
N GLU A 10 10.09 13.01 -0.60
CA GLU A 10 10.91 14.02 -1.29
C GLU A 10 10.07 14.94 -2.17
N THR A 11 9.07 14.40 -2.87
CA THR A 11 8.25 15.13 -3.84
C THR A 11 6.89 15.54 -3.32
N GLY A 12 6.35 14.83 -2.33
CA GLY A 12 4.96 14.97 -1.88
C GLY A 12 3.94 14.38 -2.86
N GLU A 13 4.39 13.70 -3.92
CA GLU A 13 3.52 12.98 -4.86
C GLU A 13 2.99 11.70 -4.19
N SER A 14 1.73 11.37 -4.42
CA SER A 14 1.19 10.06 -4.06
C SER A 14 1.59 9.05 -5.14
N VAL A 15 2.31 8.01 -4.75
CA VAL A 15 2.85 7.03 -5.70
C VAL A 15 1.77 6.18 -6.36
N LEU A 16 0.61 6.01 -5.69
CA LEU A 16 -0.55 5.29 -6.19
C LEU A 16 -1.84 6.09 -5.97
N PRO A 17 -2.89 5.90 -6.78
CA PRO A 17 -4.09 6.74 -6.77
C PRO A 17 -5.16 6.33 -5.74
N TRP A 18 -4.94 5.26 -4.97
CA TRP A 18 -5.98 4.54 -4.24
C TRP A 18 -6.73 5.41 -3.24
N VAL A 19 -6.04 6.24 -2.46
CA VAL A 19 -6.69 7.16 -1.49
C VAL A 19 -7.72 8.05 -2.20
N ARG A 20 -7.35 8.62 -3.34
CA ARG A 20 -8.23 9.51 -4.10
C ARG A 20 -9.42 8.76 -4.73
N LEU A 21 -9.17 7.57 -5.28
CA LEU A 21 -10.21 6.76 -5.91
C LEU A 21 -11.21 6.25 -4.88
N HIS A 22 -10.74 5.67 -3.78
CA HIS A 22 -11.63 5.24 -2.68
C HIS A 22 -12.35 6.40 -2.01
N ALA A 23 -11.75 7.60 -1.93
CA ALA A 23 -12.44 8.76 -1.40
C ALA A 23 -13.66 9.16 -2.25
N LEU A 24 -13.55 8.98 -3.57
CA LEU A 24 -14.62 9.31 -4.51
C LEU A 24 -15.82 8.36 -4.42
N LYS A 25 -15.61 7.13 -3.96
CA LYS A 25 -16.63 6.08 -3.86
C LYS A 25 -16.90 5.69 -2.40
N ASP A 26 -15.92 5.09 -1.75
CA ASP A 26 -16.14 4.36 -0.51
C ASP A 26 -16.17 5.27 0.73
N TYR A 27 -15.19 6.16 0.90
CA TYR A 27 -15.10 6.96 2.12
C TYR A 27 -16.26 7.93 2.24
N TRP A 28 -16.56 8.70 1.20
CA TRP A 28 -17.73 9.58 1.22
C TRP A 28 -19.04 8.79 1.22
N GLY A 29 -19.15 7.74 0.38
CA GLY A 29 -20.36 6.92 0.21
C GLY A 29 -20.82 6.25 1.49
N MET A 30 -19.88 5.71 2.28
CA MET A 30 -20.19 5.10 3.58
C MET A 30 -20.78 6.12 4.56
N ALA A 31 -20.17 7.29 4.69
CA ALA A 31 -20.68 8.34 5.58
C ALA A 31 -22.06 8.87 5.11
N ALA A 32 -22.24 9.02 3.79
CA ALA A 32 -23.50 9.47 3.21
C ALA A 32 -24.65 8.49 3.46
N LEU A 33 -24.37 7.17 3.44
CA LEU A 33 -25.37 6.14 3.65
C LEU A 33 -26.02 6.22 5.05
N PHE A 34 -25.27 6.62 6.08
CA PHE A 34 -25.84 6.80 7.42
C PHE A 34 -26.91 7.90 7.47
N ALA A 35 -26.82 8.92 6.62
CA ALA A 35 -27.86 9.92 6.52
C ALA A 35 -29.18 9.37 5.95
N GLU A 36 -29.13 8.31 5.14
CA GLU A 36 -30.31 7.63 4.60
C GLU A 36 -30.94 6.65 5.60
N CYS A 37 -30.20 6.21 6.63
CA CYS A 37 -30.62 5.23 7.61
C CYS A 37 -30.53 5.80 9.04
N PRO A 38 -31.42 6.69 9.47
CA PRO A 38 -31.29 7.42 10.76
C PRO A 38 -31.26 6.51 12.00
N GLY A 39 -31.87 5.32 11.95
CA GLY A 39 -31.88 4.36 13.06
C GLY A 39 -30.60 3.54 13.18
N MET A 40 -29.73 3.55 12.17
CA MET A 40 -28.49 2.77 12.18
C MET A 40 -27.41 3.47 13.00
N ARG A 41 -26.73 2.69 13.81
CA ARG A 41 -25.52 3.12 14.55
C ARG A 41 -24.38 2.17 14.26
N ALA A 42 -23.17 2.70 14.21
CA ALA A 42 -21.94 1.92 14.02
C ALA A 42 -20.71 2.66 14.58
N THR A 43 -19.60 1.98 14.60
CA THR A 43 -18.27 2.57 14.80
C THR A 43 -17.50 2.51 13.49
N VAL A 44 -16.88 3.61 13.10
CA VAL A 44 -15.99 3.68 11.94
C VAL A 44 -14.61 4.07 12.43
N ASN A 45 -13.63 3.24 12.08
CA ASN A 45 -12.23 3.54 12.33
C ASN A 45 -11.65 4.32 11.15
N LEU A 46 -11.02 5.46 11.44
CA LEU A 46 -10.34 6.29 10.45
C LEU A 46 -8.87 6.45 10.86
N VAL A 47 -7.99 5.85 10.06
CA VAL A 47 -6.54 5.94 10.30
C VAL A 47 -6.04 7.35 9.99
N PRO A 48 -5.27 8.00 10.86
CA PRO A 48 -4.82 9.38 10.65
C PRO A 48 -4.05 9.59 9.36
N SER A 49 -3.14 8.69 9.00
CA SER A 49 -2.38 8.77 7.75
C SER A 49 -3.27 8.71 6.49
N LEU A 50 -4.42 8.01 6.56
CA LEU A 50 -5.42 8.06 5.50
C LEU A 50 -6.10 9.41 5.43
N VAL A 51 -6.58 9.94 6.57
CA VAL A 51 -7.27 11.24 6.62
C VAL A 51 -6.35 12.36 6.17
N GLU A 52 -5.08 12.34 6.56
CA GLU A 52 -4.05 13.28 6.09
C GLU A 52 -3.95 13.29 4.56
N GLN A 53 -3.89 12.12 3.94
CA GLN A 53 -3.80 11.98 2.49
C GLN A 53 -5.08 12.45 1.78
N VAL A 54 -6.27 12.14 2.32
CA VAL A 54 -7.55 12.66 1.80
C VAL A 54 -7.58 14.19 1.85
N GLU A 55 -7.18 14.79 2.97
CA GLU A 55 -7.08 16.24 3.14
C GLU A 55 -6.00 16.87 2.22
N ALA A 56 -4.90 16.15 1.97
CA ALA A 56 -3.88 16.60 1.03
C ALA A 56 -4.45 16.69 -0.40
N TYR A 57 -5.20 15.70 -0.85
CA TYR A 57 -5.90 15.74 -2.14
C TYR A 57 -7.02 16.79 -2.19
N ALA A 58 -7.82 16.91 -1.11
CA ALA A 58 -8.93 17.86 -1.02
C ALA A 58 -8.45 19.32 -1.13
N HIS A 59 -7.26 19.60 -0.65
CA HIS A 59 -6.61 20.92 -0.67
C HIS A 59 -5.53 21.06 -1.75
N GLU A 60 -5.46 20.11 -2.70
CA GLU A 60 -4.54 20.13 -3.84
C GLU A 60 -3.06 20.27 -3.43
N ARG A 61 -2.69 19.70 -2.28
CA ARG A 61 -1.32 19.65 -1.76
C ARG A 61 -0.55 18.41 -2.21
N THR A 62 -1.25 17.44 -2.79
CA THR A 62 -0.68 16.24 -3.39
C THR A 62 -1.38 15.90 -4.71
N TRP A 63 -0.73 15.09 -5.49
CA TRP A 63 -1.20 14.58 -6.78
C TRP A 63 -0.65 13.18 -7.01
N ASP A 64 -1.20 12.46 -7.95
CA ASP A 64 -0.68 11.19 -8.45
C ASP A 64 -0.56 11.23 -9.97
N ARG A 65 0.21 10.34 -10.54
CA ARG A 65 0.46 10.31 -11.99
C ARG A 65 -0.82 10.07 -12.80
N HIS A 66 -1.76 9.26 -12.31
CA HIS A 66 -3.06 9.06 -12.96
C HIS A 66 -3.85 10.36 -13.04
N LEU A 67 -3.83 11.15 -11.97
CA LEU A 67 -4.48 12.47 -11.94
C LEU A 67 -3.83 13.43 -12.93
N VAL A 68 -2.51 13.53 -12.93
CA VAL A 68 -1.76 14.44 -13.80
C VAL A 68 -1.98 14.09 -15.27
N LEU A 69 -1.76 12.84 -15.67
CA LEU A 69 -1.95 12.41 -17.05
C LEU A 69 -3.43 12.33 -17.44
N GLY A 70 -4.31 12.03 -16.48
CA GLY A 70 -5.76 12.05 -16.70
C GLY A 70 -6.33 13.43 -16.99
N LEU A 71 -5.67 14.51 -16.53
CA LEU A 71 -6.06 15.91 -16.81
C LEU A 71 -5.30 16.53 -17.98
N LYS A 72 -4.12 16.01 -18.32
CA LYS A 72 -3.33 16.50 -19.46
C LYS A 72 -4.14 16.34 -20.76
N ASP A 73 -4.09 17.33 -21.67
CA ASP A 73 -4.75 17.23 -22.96
C ASP A 73 -4.30 15.97 -23.70
N ALA A 74 -5.26 15.13 -24.11
CA ALA A 74 -4.97 13.85 -24.75
C ALA A 74 -4.12 13.99 -26.02
N GLY A 75 -4.26 15.12 -26.75
CA GLY A 75 -3.46 15.41 -27.94
C GLY A 75 -2.03 15.85 -27.65
N THR A 76 -1.69 16.13 -26.38
CA THR A 76 -0.34 16.57 -25.95
C THR A 76 0.43 15.50 -25.18
N LEU A 77 -0.19 14.33 -24.95
CA LEU A 77 0.52 13.18 -24.37
C LEU A 77 1.62 12.73 -25.34
N ASP A 78 2.83 12.57 -24.86
CA ASP A 78 3.86 11.90 -25.63
C ASP A 78 3.63 10.37 -25.68
N ALA A 79 4.43 9.67 -26.51
CA ALA A 79 4.23 8.24 -26.73
C ALA A 79 4.40 7.41 -25.44
N ALA A 80 5.32 7.81 -24.55
CA ALA A 80 5.57 7.11 -23.29
C ALA A 80 4.45 7.37 -22.28
N GLU A 81 3.96 8.60 -22.18
CA GLU A 81 2.82 8.97 -21.34
C GLU A 81 1.54 8.27 -21.79
N ALA A 82 1.29 8.23 -23.10
CA ALA A 82 0.12 7.54 -23.65
C ALA A 82 0.19 6.03 -23.41
N ALA A 83 1.34 5.40 -23.65
CA ALA A 83 1.53 3.98 -23.41
C ALA A 83 1.35 3.64 -21.91
N TRP A 84 1.93 4.43 -21.03
CA TRP A 84 1.75 4.26 -19.59
C TRP A 84 0.26 4.40 -19.20
N PHE A 85 -0.42 5.43 -19.70
CA PHE A 85 -1.82 5.67 -19.36
C PHE A 85 -2.76 4.56 -19.88
N VAL A 86 -2.48 4.00 -21.06
CA VAL A 86 -3.19 2.82 -21.59
C VAL A 86 -2.96 1.60 -20.70
N GLN A 87 -1.75 1.40 -20.19
CA GLN A 87 -1.44 0.29 -19.30
C GLN A 87 -2.14 0.44 -17.95
N GLU A 88 -2.08 1.61 -17.34
CA GLU A 88 -2.49 1.87 -15.96
C GLU A 88 -3.91 2.44 -15.81
N GLY A 89 -4.58 2.81 -16.90
CA GLY A 89 -5.89 3.46 -16.88
C GLY A 89 -7.09 2.54 -16.57
N PHE A 90 -6.84 1.30 -16.11
CA PHE A 90 -7.86 0.29 -15.82
C PHE A 90 -7.80 -0.24 -14.38
N HIS A 91 -7.37 0.58 -13.45
CA HIS A 91 -7.39 0.27 -12.02
C HIS A 91 -8.84 0.28 -11.50
N ALA A 92 -9.57 -0.80 -11.75
CA ALA A 92 -10.94 -1.02 -11.33
C ALA A 92 -11.28 -2.50 -11.46
N HIS A 93 -12.21 -2.99 -10.64
CA HIS A 93 -12.63 -4.38 -10.72
C HIS A 93 -13.35 -4.65 -12.05
N ALA A 94 -12.82 -5.58 -12.85
CA ALA A 94 -13.28 -5.76 -14.23
C ALA A 94 -14.78 -6.08 -14.34
N PRO A 95 -15.36 -7.08 -13.61
CA PRO A 95 -16.76 -7.46 -13.78
C PRO A 95 -17.77 -6.36 -13.37
N THR A 96 -17.51 -5.62 -12.30
CA THR A 96 -18.49 -4.69 -11.71
C THR A 96 -18.26 -3.23 -12.09
N MET A 97 -17.03 -2.85 -12.46
CA MET A 97 -16.67 -1.46 -12.71
C MET A 97 -16.21 -1.19 -14.16
N ILE A 98 -15.59 -2.17 -14.83
CA ILE A 98 -15.19 -1.99 -16.25
C ILE A 98 -16.28 -2.50 -17.18
N GLU A 99 -16.69 -3.76 -17.03
CA GLU A 99 -17.68 -4.40 -17.91
C GLU A 99 -19.08 -3.82 -17.77
N ALA A 100 -19.37 -3.19 -16.63
CA ALA A 100 -20.63 -2.47 -16.41
C ALA A 100 -20.81 -1.28 -17.38
N TYR A 101 -19.73 -0.77 -18.00
CA TYR A 101 -19.77 0.38 -18.88
C TYR A 101 -19.26 0.01 -20.29
N PRO A 102 -20.15 0.00 -21.32
CA PRO A 102 -19.81 -0.51 -22.66
C PRO A 102 -18.57 0.12 -23.30
N ARG A 103 -18.37 1.44 -23.13
CA ARG A 103 -17.21 2.14 -23.69
C ARG A 103 -15.93 1.77 -22.94
N TYR A 104 -15.96 1.72 -21.60
CA TYR A 104 -14.81 1.35 -20.79
C TYR A 104 -14.38 -0.10 -21.06
N ALA A 105 -15.34 -1.00 -21.16
CA ALA A 105 -15.13 -2.39 -21.58
C ALA A 105 -14.53 -2.51 -22.99
N ALA A 106 -14.97 -1.64 -23.93
CA ALA A 106 -14.39 -1.63 -25.27
C ALA A 106 -12.92 -1.18 -25.25
N LEU A 107 -12.59 -0.12 -24.49
CA LEU A 107 -11.20 0.34 -24.30
C LEU A 107 -10.32 -0.73 -23.64
N TRP A 108 -10.85 -1.43 -22.65
CA TRP A 108 -10.14 -2.54 -21.99
C TRP A 108 -9.81 -3.68 -22.97
N ARG A 109 -10.79 -4.06 -23.83
CA ARG A 109 -10.56 -5.05 -24.89
C ARG A 109 -9.56 -4.56 -25.95
N MET A 110 -9.60 -3.27 -26.31
CA MET A 110 -8.58 -2.67 -27.21
C MET A 110 -7.18 -2.85 -26.64
N ARG A 111 -6.96 -2.54 -25.35
CA ARG A 111 -5.68 -2.76 -24.66
C ARG A 111 -5.27 -4.23 -24.70
N ALA A 112 -6.16 -5.14 -24.31
CA ALA A 112 -5.89 -6.57 -24.28
C ALA A 112 -5.54 -7.15 -25.67
N GLY A 113 -6.13 -6.58 -26.72
CA GLY A 113 -5.85 -6.93 -28.13
C GLY A 113 -4.66 -6.20 -28.75
N GLY A 114 -3.90 -5.40 -27.99
CA GLY A 114 -2.76 -4.63 -28.49
C GLY A 114 -3.14 -3.57 -29.54
N GLN A 115 -4.38 -3.11 -29.55
CA GLN A 115 -4.86 -2.12 -30.51
C GLN A 115 -4.39 -0.72 -30.13
N ALA A 116 -4.04 0.08 -31.14
CA ALA A 116 -3.63 1.46 -30.93
C ALA A 116 -4.80 2.34 -30.42
N PHE A 117 -4.49 3.20 -29.47
CA PHE A 117 -5.40 4.22 -28.96
C PHE A 117 -5.16 5.52 -29.72
N ASP A 118 -6.18 6.01 -30.41
CA ASP A 118 -6.17 7.38 -30.94
C ASP A 118 -6.46 8.42 -29.83
N ILE A 119 -6.38 9.69 -30.16
CA ILE A 119 -6.60 10.79 -29.19
C ILE A 119 -8.01 10.71 -28.57
N ALA A 120 -9.02 10.28 -29.32
CA ALA A 120 -10.38 10.16 -28.82
C ALA A 120 -10.50 8.99 -27.82
N ALA A 121 -9.89 7.84 -28.12
CA ALA A 121 -9.86 6.69 -27.22
C ALA A 121 -9.06 6.99 -25.93
N LEU A 122 -7.93 7.69 -26.05
CA LEU A 122 -7.14 8.14 -24.88
C LEU A 122 -7.96 9.08 -23.99
N ARG A 123 -8.65 10.05 -24.57
CA ARG A 123 -9.51 10.98 -23.82
C ARG A 123 -10.69 10.28 -23.16
N ASP A 124 -11.33 9.35 -23.85
CA ASP A 124 -12.38 8.53 -23.25
C ASP A 124 -11.84 7.72 -22.07
N LEU A 125 -10.64 7.14 -22.17
CA LEU A 125 -9.99 6.44 -21.08
C LEU A 125 -9.68 7.37 -19.89
N GLN A 126 -9.20 8.60 -20.16
CA GLN A 126 -8.93 9.60 -19.12
C GLN A 126 -10.19 9.98 -18.32
N VAL A 127 -11.36 9.90 -18.92
CA VAL A 127 -12.63 10.13 -18.20
C VAL A 127 -13.08 8.86 -17.49
N TRP A 128 -13.12 7.71 -18.18
CA TRP A 128 -13.67 6.47 -17.65
C TRP A 128 -12.90 5.93 -16.45
N GLN A 129 -11.57 6.02 -16.43
CA GLN A 129 -10.76 5.58 -15.30
C GLN A 129 -11.15 6.23 -13.96
N LYS A 130 -11.78 7.40 -14.00
CA LYS A 130 -12.26 8.13 -12.83
C LYS A 130 -13.77 7.98 -12.67
N LEU A 131 -14.52 8.08 -13.75
CA LEU A 131 -15.99 8.02 -13.73
C LEU A 131 -16.50 6.70 -13.16
N ALA A 132 -15.80 5.59 -13.41
CA ALA A 132 -16.11 4.28 -12.85
C ALA A 132 -15.95 4.20 -11.31
N TRP A 133 -15.18 5.12 -10.72
CA TRP A 133 -14.98 5.23 -9.27
C TRP A 133 -15.94 6.20 -8.58
N VAL A 134 -16.82 6.87 -9.30
CA VAL A 134 -17.79 7.77 -8.68
C VAL A 134 -18.84 6.96 -7.91
N ASP A 135 -19.13 7.38 -6.67
CA ASP A 135 -20.13 6.74 -5.82
C ASP A 135 -21.49 6.60 -6.55
N PRO A 136 -22.16 5.45 -6.45
CA PRO A 136 -23.43 5.19 -7.13
C PRO A 136 -24.53 6.22 -6.85
N GLU A 137 -24.52 6.85 -5.67
CA GLU A 137 -25.48 7.91 -5.36
C GLU A 137 -25.20 9.18 -6.16
N LEU A 138 -23.93 9.54 -6.35
CA LEU A 138 -23.56 10.66 -7.20
C LEU A 138 -23.83 10.38 -8.68
N LEU A 139 -23.60 9.14 -9.14
CA LEU A 139 -23.96 8.70 -10.47
C LEU A 139 -25.47 8.91 -10.73
N ARG A 140 -26.31 8.76 -9.72
CA ARG A 140 -27.75 8.92 -9.77
C ARG A 140 -28.21 10.38 -9.59
N THR A 141 -27.56 11.16 -8.73
CA THR A 141 -28.08 12.45 -8.25
C THR A 141 -27.37 13.68 -8.80
N ASP A 142 -26.05 13.61 -9.09
CA ASP A 142 -25.31 14.75 -9.61
C ASP A 142 -25.54 14.90 -11.12
N ALA A 143 -26.12 16.01 -11.54
CA ALA A 143 -26.46 16.27 -12.94
C ALA A 143 -25.22 16.31 -13.86
N ARG A 144 -24.06 16.74 -13.35
CA ARG A 144 -22.80 16.80 -14.11
C ARG A 144 -22.31 15.39 -14.40
N VAL A 145 -22.37 14.50 -13.40
CA VAL A 145 -21.96 13.10 -13.51
C VAL A 145 -22.91 12.34 -14.44
N ARG A 146 -24.22 12.52 -14.27
CA ARG A 146 -25.23 11.89 -15.16
C ARG A 146 -25.02 12.28 -16.61
N ARG A 147 -24.75 13.56 -16.89
CA ARG A 147 -24.44 14.03 -18.26
C ARG A 147 -23.24 13.28 -18.86
N LEU A 148 -22.20 13.00 -18.08
CA LEU A 148 -21.05 12.23 -18.54
C LEU A 148 -21.40 10.76 -18.81
N LEU A 149 -22.20 10.15 -17.93
CA LEU A 149 -22.70 8.79 -18.14
C LEU A 149 -23.57 8.69 -19.40
N ASP A 150 -24.49 9.64 -19.61
CA ASP A 150 -25.39 9.70 -20.78
C ASP A 150 -24.59 9.94 -22.07
N LYS A 151 -23.54 10.77 -22.01
CA LYS A 151 -22.61 11.00 -23.12
C LYS A 151 -21.82 9.73 -23.48
N ALA A 152 -21.39 8.97 -22.51
CA ALA A 152 -20.75 7.66 -22.58
C ALA A 152 -19.42 7.57 -23.37
N HIS A 153 -19.22 8.32 -24.41
CA HIS A 153 -18.01 8.35 -25.25
C HIS A 153 -17.87 9.70 -25.97
N GLY A 154 -16.73 9.92 -26.63
CA GLY A 154 -16.46 11.15 -27.36
C GLY A 154 -16.36 12.36 -26.42
N PHE A 155 -15.76 12.15 -25.27
CA PHE A 155 -15.52 13.20 -24.29
C PHE A 155 -14.57 14.27 -24.84
N ASP A 156 -14.66 15.46 -24.27
CA ASP A 156 -13.78 16.58 -24.57
C ASP A 156 -12.97 16.97 -23.30
N GLU A 157 -12.06 17.92 -23.45
CA GLU A 157 -11.22 18.34 -22.33
C GLU A 157 -12.04 19.01 -21.21
N HIS A 158 -13.17 19.67 -21.56
CA HIS A 158 -14.06 20.27 -20.59
C HIS A 158 -14.73 19.21 -19.69
N ASP A 159 -15.07 18.04 -20.22
CA ASP A 159 -15.66 16.93 -19.47
C ASP A 159 -14.70 16.44 -18.37
N LYS A 160 -13.38 16.37 -18.65
CA LYS A 160 -12.35 16.01 -17.67
C LYS A 160 -12.31 16.99 -16.50
N HIS A 161 -12.33 18.30 -16.81
CA HIS A 161 -12.33 19.34 -15.77
C HIS A 161 -13.63 19.38 -14.97
N ALA A 162 -14.78 19.15 -15.64
CA ALA A 162 -16.06 19.04 -14.94
C ALA A 162 -16.08 17.86 -13.96
N LEU A 163 -15.53 16.70 -14.36
CA LEU A 163 -15.39 15.54 -13.47
C LEU A 163 -14.37 15.80 -12.33
N ARG A 164 -13.28 16.52 -12.61
CA ARG A 164 -12.31 16.93 -11.57
C ARG A 164 -12.96 17.85 -10.52
N ALA A 165 -13.82 18.76 -10.94
CA ALA A 165 -14.55 19.63 -10.01
C ALA A 165 -15.44 18.81 -9.06
N VAL A 166 -16.16 17.81 -9.57
CA VAL A 166 -16.95 16.87 -8.73
C VAL A 166 -16.05 16.12 -7.77
N GLU A 167 -14.93 15.59 -8.25
CA GLU A 167 -13.97 14.86 -7.43
C GLU A 167 -13.47 15.71 -6.25
N LEU A 168 -13.07 16.96 -6.48
CA LEU A 168 -12.63 17.87 -5.44
C LEU A 168 -13.75 18.19 -4.42
N GLU A 169 -14.98 18.36 -4.88
CA GLU A 169 -16.11 18.55 -3.99
C GLU A 169 -16.34 17.34 -3.09
N VAL A 170 -16.23 16.12 -3.62
CA VAL A 170 -16.39 14.88 -2.86
C VAL A 170 -15.27 14.74 -1.83
N LEU A 171 -14.01 14.91 -2.24
CA LEU A 171 -12.86 14.87 -1.34
C LEU A 171 -13.02 15.81 -0.14
N ARG A 172 -13.46 17.05 -0.40
CA ARG A 172 -13.73 18.06 0.64
C ARG A 172 -14.90 17.71 1.56
N ARG A 173 -15.78 16.79 1.18
CA ARG A 173 -16.93 16.35 1.98
C ARG A 173 -16.63 15.14 2.87
N VAL A 174 -15.54 14.41 2.66
CA VAL A 174 -15.26 13.16 3.41
C VAL A 174 -15.22 13.44 4.91
N VAL A 175 -14.28 14.25 5.38
CA VAL A 175 -14.13 14.54 6.81
C VAL A 175 -15.38 15.20 7.42
N PRO A 176 -16.00 16.23 6.80
CA PRO A 176 -17.24 16.82 7.29
C PRO A 176 -18.41 15.83 7.39
N ALA A 177 -18.53 14.86 6.46
CA ALA A 177 -19.62 13.89 6.50
C ALA A 177 -19.52 12.95 7.70
N TYR A 178 -18.32 12.47 8.04
CA TYR A 178 -18.08 11.68 9.24
C TYR A 178 -18.32 12.47 10.52
N ARG A 179 -17.83 13.71 10.58
CA ARG A 179 -18.09 14.60 11.72
C ARG A 179 -19.59 14.79 11.94
N ALA A 180 -20.34 15.13 10.90
CA ALA A 180 -21.78 15.31 10.99
C ALA A 180 -22.52 14.04 11.42
N ALA A 181 -22.10 12.85 10.97
CA ALA A 181 -22.68 11.58 11.40
C ALA A 181 -22.37 11.27 12.87
N ALA A 182 -21.19 11.64 13.36
CA ALA A 182 -20.84 11.53 14.78
C ALA A 182 -21.63 12.51 15.65
N GLU A 183 -21.80 13.76 15.22
CA GLU A 183 -22.61 14.78 15.90
C GLU A 183 -24.08 14.37 16.01
N ARG A 184 -24.62 13.65 15.01
CA ARG A 184 -25.97 13.06 15.08
C ARG A 184 -26.06 11.84 16.01
N GLY A 185 -24.93 11.36 16.57
CA GLY A 185 -24.88 10.17 17.42
C GLY A 185 -25.04 8.85 16.67
N GLN A 186 -24.98 8.85 15.34
CA GLN A 186 -25.04 7.65 14.51
C GLN A 186 -23.72 6.92 14.50
N LEU A 187 -22.62 7.64 14.36
CA LEU A 187 -21.27 7.08 14.34
C LEU A 187 -20.50 7.38 15.62
N GLU A 188 -19.81 6.37 16.10
CA GLU A 188 -18.59 6.55 16.87
C GLU A 188 -17.41 6.57 15.90
N LEU A 189 -16.52 7.55 16.04
CA LEU A 189 -15.27 7.59 15.29
C LEU A 189 -14.15 7.10 16.19
N SER A 190 -13.53 5.99 15.83
CA SER A 190 -12.31 5.47 16.44
C SER A 190 -11.11 5.78 15.57
N THR A 191 -9.93 5.50 16.10
CA THR A 191 -8.68 5.72 15.38
C THR A 191 -7.78 4.47 15.42
N SER A 192 -6.71 4.47 14.65
CA SER A 192 -5.55 3.60 14.81
C SER A 192 -4.32 4.45 15.14
N PRO A 193 -3.19 3.86 15.55
CA PRO A 193 -1.90 4.57 15.56
C PRO A 193 -1.63 5.25 14.23
N TYR A 194 -0.92 6.38 14.23
CA TYR A 194 -0.92 7.36 13.14
C TYR A 194 -0.62 6.78 11.75
N PHE A 195 0.48 6.01 11.61
CA PHE A 195 0.90 5.38 10.36
C PHE A 195 0.57 3.88 10.30
N HIS A 196 -0.39 3.42 11.11
CA HIS A 196 -0.87 2.04 11.07
C HIS A 196 0.20 0.97 11.34
N PRO A 197 1.12 1.11 12.31
CA PRO A 197 2.14 0.11 12.58
C PRO A 197 1.59 -1.10 13.34
N ILE A 198 2.25 -2.26 13.21
CA ILE A 198 1.97 -3.43 14.04
C ILE A 198 2.50 -3.19 15.46
N LEU A 199 1.66 -2.64 16.33
CA LEU A 199 2.05 -2.22 17.70
C LEU A 199 2.82 -3.29 18.50
N PRO A 200 2.42 -4.58 18.50
CA PRO A 200 3.20 -5.62 19.15
C PRO A 200 4.65 -5.68 18.72
N LEU A 201 4.92 -5.55 17.41
CA LEU A 201 6.27 -5.65 16.85
C LEU A 201 7.10 -4.40 17.14
N LEU A 202 6.47 -3.21 17.25
CA LEU A 202 7.15 -2.00 17.74
C LEU A 202 7.54 -2.12 19.22
N CYS A 203 6.63 -2.65 20.04
CA CYS A 203 6.89 -2.81 21.46
C CYS A 203 8.01 -3.84 21.72
N ASP A 204 7.93 -4.98 21.04
CA ASP A 204 8.92 -6.06 21.08
C ASP A 204 8.70 -7.03 19.91
N SER A 205 9.58 -7.00 18.92
CA SER A 205 9.47 -7.88 17.76
C SER A 205 9.60 -9.37 18.08
N SER A 206 10.11 -9.73 19.26
CA SER A 206 10.14 -11.12 19.74
C SER A 206 8.75 -11.69 20.05
N ALA A 207 7.72 -10.83 20.13
CA ALA A 207 6.33 -11.24 20.28
C ALA A 207 5.86 -12.23 19.20
N HIS A 208 6.47 -12.18 18.01
CA HIS A 208 6.24 -13.16 16.95
C HIS A 208 6.43 -14.62 17.40
N ARG A 209 7.34 -14.86 18.34
CA ARG A 209 7.59 -16.21 18.87
C ARG A 209 6.48 -16.77 19.74
N GLU A 210 5.52 -15.96 20.19
CA GLU A 210 4.41 -16.51 20.96
C GLU A 210 3.53 -17.44 20.10
N ALA A 211 3.33 -17.10 18.82
CA ALA A 211 2.63 -17.95 17.87
C ALA A 211 3.56 -18.99 17.21
N HIS A 212 4.82 -18.63 16.98
CA HIS A 212 5.82 -19.44 16.27
C HIS A 212 7.13 -19.57 17.09
N PRO A 213 7.18 -20.42 18.14
CA PRO A 213 8.33 -20.50 19.07
C PRO A 213 9.68 -20.77 18.39
N GLY A 214 9.68 -21.46 17.25
CA GLY A 214 10.89 -21.78 16.47
C GLY A 214 11.23 -20.79 15.37
N ALA A 215 10.43 -19.73 15.18
CA ALA A 215 10.64 -18.80 14.08
C ALA A 215 11.94 -17.97 14.27
N PRO A 216 12.66 -17.68 13.18
CA PRO A 216 13.71 -16.68 13.20
C PRO A 216 13.13 -15.32 13.60
N VAL A 217 13.85 -14.59 14.42
CA VAL A 217 13.55 -13.21 14.80
C VAL A 217 14.79 -12.35 14.60
N LEU A 218 14.61 -11.04 14.74
CA LEU A 218 15.74 -10.11 14.78
C LEU A 218 16.63 -10.38 15.98
N ASP A 219 17.93 -10.25 15.81
CA ASP A 219 18.91 -10.28 16.87
C ASP A 219 19.88 -9.09 16.71
N PRO A 220 19.86 -8.12 17.63
CA PRO A 220 18.89 -7.92 18.71
C PRO A 220 17.47 -7.62 18.18
N PRO A 221 16.43 -7.82 19.01
CA PRO A 221 15.04 -7.51 18.60
C PRO A 221 14.83 -5.99 18.43
N PHE A 222 13.83 -5.62 17.64
CA PHE A 222 13.31 -4.24 17.64
C PHE A 222 12.45 -4.06 18.91
N GLN A 223 12.81 -3.09 19.74
CA GLN A 223 12.14 -2.84 21.04
C GLN A 223 12.07 -1.33 21.31
N TRP A 224 11.05 -0.68 20.73
CA TRP A 224 10.84 0.76 20.88
C TRP A 224 9.39 1.08 21.27
N PRO A 225 8.94 0.69 22.50
CA PRO A 225 7.57 0.96 22.94
C PRO A 225 7.24 2.46 23.00
N ALA A 226 8.24 3.34 23.08
CA ALA A 226 8.04 4.78 23.01
C ALA A 226 7.52 5.23 21.64
N ASP A 227 7.83 4.53 20.56
CA ASP A 227 7.31 4.85 19.23
C ASP A 227 5.84 4.45 19.14
N ALA A 228 5.44 3.33 19.75
CA ALA A 228 4.02 2.98 19.89
C ALA A 228 3.23 4.06 20.66
N ASP A 229 3.77 4.55 21.78
CA ASP A 229 3.16 5.64 22.56
C ASP A 229 3.05 6.92 21.70
N LEU A 230 4.07 7.26 20.92
CA LEU A 230 4.09 8.44 20.06
C LEU A 230 3.10 8.33 18.89
N GLN A 231 3.01 7.17 18.24
CA GLN A 231 2.05 6.88 17.19
C GLN A 231 0.61 7.05 17.70
N LEU A 232 0.32 6.56 18.90
CA LEU A 232 -0.99 6.70 19.56
C LEU A 232 -1.28 8.16 19.95
N ALA A 233 -0.30 8.87 20.50
CA ALA A 233 -0.47 10.27 20.89
C ALA A 233 -0.76 11.17 19.67
N ARG A 234 0.02 11.02 18.58
CA ARG A 234 -0.21 11.73 17.33
C ARG A 234 -1.58 11.43 16.73
N ALA A 235 -2.02 10.18 16.82
CA ALA A 235 -3.34 9.78 16.34
C ALA A 235 -4.46 10.47 17.10
N ILE A 236 -4.35 10.58 18.42
CA ILE A 236 -5.33 11.28 19.27
C ILE A 236 -5.40 12.76 18.89
N ASP A 237 -4.25 13.43 18.78
CA ASP A 237 -4.17 14.84 18.45
C ASP A 237 -4.77 15.13 17.07
N ALA A 238 -4.43 14.32 16.08
CA ALA A 238 -4.95 14.43 14.71
C ALA A 238 -6.47 14.19 14.67
N HIS A 239 -6.95 13.13 15.30
CA HIS A 239 -8.36 12.82 15.39
C HIS A 239 -9.16 13.98 16.04
N GLN A 240 -8.65 14.52 17.14
CA GLN A 240 -9.28 15.66 17.82
C GLN A 240 -9.29 16.90 16.93
N GLY A 241 -8.22 17.12 16.15
CA GLY A 241 -8.16 18.23 15.20
C GLY A 241 -9.21 18.12 14.09
N TRP A 242 -9.40 16.93 13.50
CA TRP A 242 -10.36 16.75 12.41
C TRP A 242 -11.81 16.61 12.88
N PHE A 243 -12.05 15.90 13.98
CA PHE A 243 -13.41 15.53 14.41
C PHE A 243 -13.89 16.25 15.65
N GLY A 244 -13.06 17.09 16.29
CA GLY A 244 -13.43 17.94 17.42
C GLY A 244 -13.55 17.22 18.76
N SER A 245 -13.30 15.91 18.81
CA SER A 245 -13.38 15.11 20.03
C SER A 245 -12.25 14.10 20.12
N ARG A 246 -11.86 13.72 21.34
CA ARG A 246 -10.92 12.65 21.58
C ARG A 246 -11.57 11.29 21.25
N PRO A 247 -10.88 10.38 20.55
CA PRO A 247 -11.41 9.05 20.30
C PRO A 247 -11.46 8.24 21.60
N SER A 248 -12.54 7.51 21.83
CA SER A 248 -12.68 6.64 23.01
C SER A 248 -12.09 5.25 22.79
N GLY A 249 -12.00 4.81 21.54
CA GLY A 249 -11.51 3.51 21.16
C GLY A 249 -10.45 3.52 20.09
N VAL A 250 -9.72 2.43 20.02
CA VAL A 250 -8.67 2.21 19.04
C VAL A 250 -8.85 0.86 18.35
N TRP A 251 -8.71 0.83 17.02
CA TRP A 251 -8.45 -0.38 16.27
C TRP A 251 -6.94 -0.57 16.17
N PRO A 252 -6.35 -1.52 16.92
CA PRO A 252 -4.95 -1.87 16.70
C PRO A 252 -4.79 -2.33 15.24
N PRO A 253 -3.80 -1.81 14.50
CA PRO A 253 -3.60 -2.17 13.10
C PRO A 253 -3.63 -3.68 12.88
N GLU A 254 -4.39 -4.13 11.89
CA GLU A 254 -4.59 -5.55 11.57
C GLU A 254 -5.14 -6.39 12.75
N GLY A 255 -5.87 -5.75 13.66
CA GLY A 255 -6.31 -6.42 14.89
C GLY A 255 -5.14 -6.93 15.74
N SER A 256 -3.93 -6.41 15.54
CA SER A 256 -2.71 -6.89 16.16
C SER A 256 -2.58 -6.45 17.60
N VAL A 257 -2.48 -7.41 18.51
CA VAL A 257 -2.44 -7.16 19.96
C VAL A 257 -1.36 -7.98 20.65
N SER A 258 -0.90 -7.47 21.77
CA SER A 258 -0.07 -8.16 22.76
C SER A 258 -0.27 -7.50 24.12
N GLN A 259 0.25 -8.09 25.18
CA GLN A 259 0.17 -7.49 26.50
C GLN A 259 0.86 -6.11 26.56
N LEU A 260 2.01 -5.94 25.87
CA LEU A 260 2.72 -4.66 25.80
C LEU A 260 1.97 -3.62 24.97
N ALA A 261 1.36 -4.02 23.85
CA ALA A 261 0.53 -3.14 23.03
C ALA A 261 -0.71 -2.68 23.82
N ALA A 262 -1.37 -3.59 24.54
CA ALA A 262 -2.49 -3.24 25.43
C ALA A 262 -2.08 -2.24 26.51
N ALA A 263 -0.88 -2.37 27.07
CA ALA A 263 -0.34 -1.44 28.05
C ALA A 263 -0.11 -0.04 27.43
N ALA A 264 0.39 0.07 26.20
CA ALA A 264 0.54 1.34 25.48
C ALA A 264 -0.84 1.99 25.22
N ILE A 265 -1.82 1.19 24.78
CA ILE A 265 -3.20 1.64 24.55
C ILE A 265 -3.85 2.17 25.83
N ALA A 266 -3.65 1.46 26.96
CA ALA A 266 -4.14 1.92 28.27
C ALA A 266 -3.49 3.23 28.72
N ARG A 267 -2.15 3.34 28.60
CA ARG A 267 -1.43 4.59 28.91
C ARG A 267 -1.92 5.76 28.07
N ALA A 268 -2.22 5.51 26.80
CA ALA A 268 -2.80 6.53 25.91
C ALA A 268 -4.24 6.90 26.30
N GLY A 269 -4.89 6.18 27.22
CA GLY A 269 -6.21 6.52 27.78
C GLY A 269 -7.38 6.10 26.90
N PHE A 270 -7.22 5.10 26.04
CA PHE A 270 -8.33 4.49 25.31
C PHE A 270 -9.16 3.59 26.25
N SER A 271 -10.46 3.61 26.09
CA SER A 271 -11.38 2.83 26.91
C SER A 271 -11.65 1.45 26.33
N TRP A 272 -11.52 1.29 25.01
CA TRP A 272 -11.72 0.01 24.34
C TRP A 272 -10.78 -0.18 23.14
N MET A 273 -10.54 -1.46 22.83
CA MET A 273 -9.88 -1.95 21.62
C MET A 273 -10.60 -3.19 21.10
N ALA A 274 -10.25 -3.65 19.90
CA ALA A 274 -10.81 -4.88 19.35
C ALA A 274 -9.76 -5.71 18.62
N SER A 275 -10.05 -7.01 18.44
CA SER A 275 -9.25 -7.95 17.65
C SER A 275 -10.15 -9.08 17.13
N ASP A 276 -9.55 -10.20 16.69
CA ASP A 276 -10.25 -11.38 16.17
C ASP A 276 -10.57 -12.40 17.27
N GLU A 277 -11.62 -13.19 17.10
CA GLU A 277 -12.02 -14.25 18.05
C GLU A 277 -10.95 -15.34 18.24
N HIS A 278 -10.07 -15.58 17.25
CA HIS A 278 -8.97 -16.52 17.40
C HIS A 278 -7.95 -16.05 18.44
N ILE A 279 -7.77 -14.74 18.61
CA ILE A 279 -6.96 -14.19 19.70
C ILE A 279 -7.60 -14.50 21.06
N LEU A 280 -8.92 -14.34 21.18
CA LEU A 280 -9.63 -14.71 22.41
C LEU A 280 -9.44 -16.21 22.74
N VAL A 281 -9.64 -17.08 21.75
CA VAL A 281 -9.48 -18.54 21.92
C VAL A 281 -8.08 -18.86 22.43
N ARG A 282 -7.04 -18.32 21.81
CA ARG A 282 -5.65 -18.54 22.23
C ARG A 282 -5.35 -17.93 23.60
N SER A 283 -5.87 -16.74 23.88
CA SER A 283 -5.68 -16.06 25.17
C SER A 283 -6.28 -16.86 26.33
N ARG A 284 -7.48 -17.41 26.17
CA ARG A 284 -8.14 -18.24 27.18
C ARG A 284 -7.47 -19.60 27.32
N ALA A 285 -6.96 -20.17 26.24
CA ALA A 285 -6.20 -21.42 26.27
C ALA A 285 -4.90 -21.28 27.06
N LEU A 286 -4.21 -20.13 27.03
CA LEU A 286 -3.06 -19.86 27.89
C LEU A 286 -3.39 -19.93 29.40
N ALA A 287 -4.63 -19.64 29.77
CA ALA A 287 -5.15 -19.77 31.13
C ALA A 287 -5.82 -21.14 31.42
N GLY A 288 -5.69 -22.11 30.51
CA GLY A 288 -6.32 -23.41 30.63
C GLY A 288 -7.85 -23.41 30.51
N ARG A 289 -8.42 -22.37 29.88
CA ARG A 289 -9.89 -22.16 29.76
C ARG A 289 -10.35 -22.37 28.34
N ALA A 290 -11.43 -23.12 28.15
CA ALA A 290 -12.11 -23.21 26.86
C ALA A 290 -12.88 -21.94 26.51
N THR A 291 -13.12 -21.71 25.23
CA THR A 291 -13.93 -20.60 24.71
C THR A 291 -15.20 -21.16 24.08
N GLY A 292 -16.35 -20.84 24.65
CA GLY A 292 -17.66 -21.14 24.09
C GLY A 292 -18.28 -19.91 23.41
N ALA A 293 -19.52 -20.06 22.95
CA ALA A 293 -20.25 -18.96 22.31
C ALA A 293 -20.52 -17.80 23.29
N ALA A 294 -20.82 -18.09 24.56
CA ALA A 294 -21.10 -17.04 25.55
C ALA A 294 -19.89 -16.12 25.78
N GLU A 295 -18.70 -16.69 25.79
CA GLU A 295 -17.47 -15.93 25.98
C GLU A 295 -17.09 -15.09 24.75
N ARG A 296 -17.44 -15.54 23.55
CA ARG A 296 -17.14 -14.78 22.31
C ARG A 296 -17.98 -13.52 22.18
N PHE A 297 -19.23 -13.55 22.62
CA PHE A 297 -20.21 -12.50 22.38
C PHE A 297 -20.46 -11.59 23.59
N GLN A 298 -19.39 -11.27 24.30
CA GLN A 298 -19.37 -10.31 25.40
C GLN A 298 -18.06 -9.54 25.45
N PRO A 299 -18.03 -8.37 26.08
CA PRO A 299 -16.78 -7.65 26.31
C PRO A 299 -15.85 -8.39 27.25
N HIS A 300 -14.55 -8.18 27.09
CA HIS A 300 -13.52 -8.67 28.00
C HIS A 300 -12.75 -7.50 28.62
N ALA A 301 -12.32 -7.69 29.88
CA ALA A 301 -11.48 -6.74 30.59
C ALA A 301 -10.04 -7.21 30.60
N VAL A 302 -9.18 -6.54 29.88
CA VAL A 302 -7.74 -6.81 29.83
C VAL A 302 -7.05 -5.92 30.87
N ASP A 303 -6.46 -6.55 31.89
CA ASP A 303 -5.53 -5.86 32.78
C ASP A 303 -4.17 -5.74 32.06
N SER A 304 -3.83 -4.53 31.68
CA SER A 304 -2.58 -4.25 30.99
C SER A 304 -1.39 -4.00 31.90
N GLY A 305 -1.61 -3.99 33.23
CA GLY A 305 -0.61 -3.52 34.23
C GLY A 305 -0.49 -2.00 34.31
N ASN A 306 -1.09 -1.26 33.37
CA ASN A 306 -1.17 0.22 33.35
C ASN A 306 -2.61 0.74 33.38
N GLY A 307 -3.56 -0.11 33.66
CA GLY A 307 -4.98 0.16 33.66
C GLY A 307 -5.75 -0.92 32.90
N GLU A 308 -7.07 -0.89 33.02
CA GLU A 308 -7.96 -1.81 32.33
C GLU A 308 -8.39 -1.22 30.97
N VAL A 309 -8.34 -2.04 29.92
CA VAL A 309 -8.89 -1.74 28.60
C VAL A 309 -9.96 -2.78 28.27
N ARG A 310 -11.12 -2.32 27.81
CA ARG A 310 -12.17 -3.21 27.32
C ARG A 310 -11.80 -3.73 25.94
N MET A 311 -12.06 -5.02 25.70
CA MET A 311 -11.75 -5.65 24.43
C MET A 311 -12.96 -6.40 23.88
N LEU A 312 -13.22 -6.21 22.60
CA LEU A 312 -14.24 -6.88 21.83
C LEU A 312 -13.55 -7.71 20.74
N PHE A 313 -14.11 -8.89 20.46
CA PHE A 313 -13.54 -9.81 19.47
C PHE A 313 -14.53 -10.00 18.33
N ARG A 314 -14.09 -9.69 17.10
CA ARG A 314 -14.95 -9.85 15.91
C ARG A 314 -15.39 -11.31 15.76
N ASP A 315 -16.63 -11.51 15.38
CA ASP A 315 -17.06 -12.78 14.81
C ASP A 315 -16.43 -12.92 13.41
N HIS A 316 -15.50 -13.86 13.29
CA HIS A 316 -14.76 -14.09 12.05
C HIS A 316 -15.71 -14.47 10.91
N GLY A 317 -16.61 -15.42 11.17
CA GLY A 317 -17.52 -15.93 10.16
C GLY A 317 -18.47 -14.88 9.60
N LEU A 318 -19.15 -14.10 10.45
CA LEU A 318 -20.06 -13.04 9.99
C LEU A 318 -19.35 -11.92 9.26
N SER A 319 -18.15 -11.56 9.73
CA SER A 319 -17.36 -10.52 9.08
C SER A 319 -16.90 -10.95 7.69
N ASP A 320 -16.43 -12.19 7.54
CA ASP A 320 -15.95 -12.73 6.27
C ASP A 320 -17.09 -13.03 5.27
N LEU A 321 -18.30 -13.31 5.76
CA LEU A 321 -19.47 -13.38 4.88
C LEU A 321 -19.68 -12.05 4.14
N ILE A 322 -19.58 -10.93 4.82
CA ILE A 322 -19.68 -9.60 4.19
C ILE A 322 -18.45 -9.35 3.31
N GLY A 323 -17.24 -9.60 3.82
CA GLY A 323 -16.00 -9.30 3.11
C GLY A 323 -15.84 -10.07 1.78
N PHE A 324 -16.28 -11.35 1.75
CA PHE A 324 -15.88 -12.26 0.67
C PHE A 324 -17.02 -13.06 0.04
N THR A 325 -18.12 -13.34 0.76
CA THR A 325 -19.14 -14.29 0.29
C THR A 325 -20.35 -13.58 -0.33
N TYR A 326 -20.92 -12.61 0.36
CA TYR A 326 -22.16 -11.96 -0.07
C TYR A 326 -22.04 -11.10 -1.32
N GLN A 327 -20.84 -10.77 -1.72
CA GLN A 327 -20.58 -10.04 -2.97
C GLN A 327 -21.19 -10.72 -4.20
N SER A 328 -21.30 -12.05 -4.18
CA SER A 328 -21.88 -12.85 -5.28
C SER A 328 -23.37 -13.13 -5.12
N TRP A 329 -24.01 -12.68 -4.01
CA TRP A 329 -25.41 -12.97 -3.72
C TRP A 329 -26.31 -11.79 -4.10
N PRO A 330 -27.61 -12.07 -4.40
CA PRO A 330 -28.61 -11.00 -4.40
C PRO A 330 -28.68 -10.31 -3.03
N ALA A 331 -28.65 -8.99 -3.02
CA ALA A 331 -28.55 -8.20 -1.78
C ALA A 331 -29.60 -8.59 -0.71
N GLY A 332 -30.85 -8.80 -1.11
CA GLY A 332 -31.91 -9.22 -0.17
C GLY A 332 -31.65 -10.57 0.48
N ALA A 333 -31.19 -11.56 -0.31
CA ALA A 333 -30.88 -12.88 0.19
C ALA A 333 -29.68 -12.86 1.18
N ALA A 334 -28.67 -12.07 0.88
CA ALA A 334 -27.52 -11.88 1.76
C ALA A 334 -27.93 -11.23 3.11
N VAL A 335 -28.80 -10.22 3.07
CA VAL A 335 -29.34 -9.57 4.27
C VAL A 335 -30.20 -10.53 5.09
N ASP A 336 -31.06 -11.32 4.46
CA ASP A 336 -31.90 -12.28 5.15
C ASP A 336 -31.07 -13.38 5.84
N ASP A 337 -30.04 -13.92 5.18
CA ASP A 337 -29.10 -14.89 5.76
C ASP A 337 -28.34 -14.28 6.94
N PHE A 338 -27.79 -13.07 6.78
CA PHE A 338 -27.04 -12.38 7.84
C PHE A 338 -27.90 -12.18 9.10
N VAL A 339 -29.10 -11.65 8.94
CA VAL A 339 -30.03 -11.40 10.06
C VAL A 339 -30.49 -12.72 10.70
N ALA A 340 -30.73 -13.77 9.91
CA ALA A 340 -31.06 -15.10 10.44
C ALA A 340 -29.93 -15.67 11.31
N ARG A 341 -28.66 -15.48 10.91
CA ARG A 341 -27.49 -15.91 11.72
C ARG A 341 -27.40 -15.13 13.02
N LEU A 342 -27.59 -13.80 13.01
CA LEU A 342 -27.63 -12.99 14.23
C LEU A 342 -28.69 -13.49 15.20
N ARG A 343 -29.89 -13.75 14.69
CA ARG A 343 -31.01 -14.31 15.50
C ARG A 343 -30.71 -15.71 16.05
N SER A 344 -30.04 -16.55 15.27
CA SER A 344 -29.60 -17.87 15.71
C SER A 344 -28.59 -17.77 16.88
N ILE A 345 -27.63 -16.83 16.83
CA ILE A 345 -26.70 -16.57 17.93
C ILE A 345 -27.48 -16.12 19.17
N GLY A 346 -28.39 -15.15 19.04
CA GLY A 346 -29.23 -14.68 20.13
C GLY A 346 -30.07 -15.77 20.76
N ALA A 347 -30.72 -16.61 19.94
CA ALA A 347 -31.53 -17.73 20.42
C ALA A 347 -30.68 -18.81 21.14
N HIS A 348 -29.48 -19.10 20.64
CA HIS A 348 -28.54 -20.05 21.26
C HIS A 348 -28.09 -19.60 22.64
N LEU A 349 -27.93 -18.28 22.83
CA LEU A 349 -27.44 -17.67 24.07
C LEU A 349 -28.56 -17.20 25.00
N ALA A 350 -29.83 -17.36 24.61
CA ALA A 350 -30.97 -16.97 25.42
C ALA A 350 -30.92 -17.65 26.80
N GLY A 351 -30.97 -16.87 27.86
CA GLY A 351 -30.88 -17.35 29.25
C GLY A 351 -29.47 -17.74 29.73
N ARG A 352 -28.45 -17.64 28.86
CA ARG A 352 -27.07 -17.92 29.23
C ARG A 352 -26.24 -16.65 29.46
N ALA A 353 -26.61 -15.56 28.84
CA ALA A 353 -25.97 -14.24 28.97
C ALA A 353 -27.03 -13.18 29.19
N GLN A 354 -26.66 -12.10 29.94
CA GLN A 354 -27.56 -10.95 30.17
C GLN A 354 -27.68 -10.07 28.91
N THR A 355 -26.60 -9.96 28.16
CA THR A 355 -26.51 -9.21 26.91
C THR A 355 -25.62 -9.98 25.96
N VAL A 356 -26.03 -10.11 24.70
CA VAL A 356 -25.25 -10.71 23.61
C VAL A 356 -24.79 -9.60 22.71
N THR A 357 -23.48 -9.41 22.61
CA THR A 357 -22.85 -8.45 21.69
C THR A 357 -22.14 -9.21 20.60
N VAL A 358 -22.52 -9.01 19.35
CA VAL A 358 -21.91 -9.65 18.17
C VAL A 358 -21.09 -8.61 17.42
N PRO A 359 -19.77 -8.56 17.62
CA PRO A 359 -18.92 -7.62 16.88
C PRO A 359 -18.69 -8.11 15.45
N VAL A 360 -19.13 -7.33 14.48
CA VAL A 360 -18.88 -7.56 13.05
C VAL A 360 -17.91 -6.46 12.60
N ILE A 361 -16.69 -6.83 12.29
CA ILE A 361 -15.60 -5.90 12.01
C ILE A 361 -14.92 -6.32 10.71
N LEU A 362 -14.80 -5.40 9.76
CA LEU A 362 -14.17 -5.60 8.46
C LEU A 362 -13.60 -4.28 7.93
N ASP A 363 -12.79 -4.37 6.89
CA ASP A 363 -12.31 -3.19 6.19
C ASP A 363 -13.47 -2.40 5.60
N GLY A 364 -13.35 -1.08 5.66
CA GLY A 364 -14.43 -0.19 5.26
C GLY A 364 -14.46 0.12 3.77
N GLU A 365 -13.42 -0.23 3.00
CA GLU A 365 -13.27 0.09 1.58
C GLU A 365 -13.10 -1.13 0.67
N ASN A 366 -12.43 -2.19 1.11
CA ASN A 366 -11.90 -3.22 0.22
C ASN A 366 -12.96 -4.13 -0.43
N ALA A 367 -14.11 -4.37 0.21
CA ALA A 367 -15.11 -5.31 -0.30
C ALA A 367 -15.95 -4.76 -1.47
N TRP A 368 -16.18 -3.46 -1.54
CA TRP A 368 -17.30 -2.89 -2.30
C TRP A 368 -17.11 -2.86 -3.80
N GLU A 369 -15.88 -2.95 -4.29
CA GLU A 369 -15.61 -3.10 -5.72
C GLU A 369 -16.19 -4.38 -6.30
N HIS A 370 -16.24 -5.42 -5.50
CA HIS A 370 -16.74 -6.73 -5.88
C HIS A 370 -18.28 -6.84 -5.84
N TYR A 371 -18.95 -5.91 -5.18
CA TYR A 371 -20.40 -5.90 -5.07
C TYR A 371 -21.06 -5.16 -6.24
N ALA A 372 -22.21 -5.66 -6.68
CA ALA A 372 -23.06 -4.94 -7.61
C ALA A 372 -23.44 -3.54 -7.07
N GLY A 373 -23.30 -2.51 -7.89
CA GLY A 373 -23.60 -1.13 -7.52
C GLY A 373 -22.74 -0.62 -6.34
N GLY A 374 -21.47 -1.05 -6.28
CA GLY A 374 -20.51 -0.61 -5.26
C GLY A 374 -20.94 -0.93 -3.83
N GLY A 375 -21.65 -2.03 -3.63
CA GLY A 375 -22.14 -2.46 -2.31
C GLY A 375 -23.32 -1.66 -1.74
N ARG A 376 -23.67 -0.54 -2.35
CA ARG A 376 -24.71 0.35 -1.81
C ARG A 376 -26.10 -0.31 -1.67
N PRO A 377 -26.59 -1.12 -2.65
CA PRO A 377 -27.86 -1.83 -2.49
C PRO A 377 -27.87 -2.80 -1.30
N PHE A 378 -26.79 -3.54 -1.10
CA PHE A 378 -26.62 -4.45 0.02
C PHE A 378 -26.56 -3.70 1.36
N LEU A 379 -25.68 -2.71 1.47
CA LEU A 379 -25.50 -1.92 2.72
C LEU A 379 -26.77 -1.17 3.10
N ARG A 380 -27.48 -0.56 2.15
CA ARG A 380 -28.75 0.12 2.43
C ARG A 380 -29.79 -0.85 2.97
N ALA A 381 -29.97 -2.01 2.32
CA ALA A 381 -30.92 -3.01 2.77
C ALA A 381 -30.55 -3.59 4.14
N LEU A 382 -29.25 -3.82 4.39
CA LEU A 382 -28.75 -4.30 5.69
C LEU A 382 -29.01 -3.29 6.80
N TYR A 383 -28.65 -2.02 6.59
CA TYR A 383 -28.80 -0.96 7.58
C TYR A 383 -30.26 -0.68 7.92
N GLN A 384 -31.12 -0.66 6.91
CA GLN A 384 -32.57 -0.52 7.12
C GLN A 384 -33.12 -1.71 7.94
N ARG A 385 -32.76 -2.93 7.55
CA ARG A 385 -33.23 -4.17 8.24
C ARG A 385 -32.76 -4.21 9.69
N LEU A 386 -31.51 -3.83 9.98
CA LEU A 386 -30.99 -3.81 11.35
C LEU A 386 -31.63 -2.68 12.18
N ALA A 387 -31.83 -1.51 11.59
CA ALA A 387 -32.45 -0.38 12.27
C ALA A 387 -33.94 -0.59 12.62
N GLU A 388 -34.64 -1.41 11.83
CA GLU A 388 -36.07 -1.73 12.01
C GLU A 388 -36.32 -3.01 12.81
N ALA A 389 -35.29 -3.83 13.06
CA ALA A 389 -35.43 -5.08 13.78
C ALA A 389 -35.70 -4.85 15.27
N PRO A 390 -36.85 -5.34 15.84
CA PRO A 390 -37.18 -5.09 17.25
C PRO A 390 -36.33 -5.90 18.23
N ASP A 391 -35.62 -6.89 17.73
CA ASP A 391 -34.82 -7.87 18.49
C ASP A 391 -33.33 -7.71 18.28
N ILE A 392 -32.89 -6.71 17.49
CA ILE A 392 -31.49 -6.40 17.23
C ILE A 392 -31.28 -4.91 17.43
N ASP A 393 -30.32 -4.53 18.25
CA ASP A 393 -29.97 -3.13 18.50
C ASP A 393 -28.57 -2.83 17.93
N PRO A 394 -28.47 -2.13 16.78
CA PRO A 394 -27.17 -1.68 16.27
C PRO A 394 -26.56 -0.62 17.18
N VAL A 395 -25.45 -0.94 17.82
CA VAL A 395 -24.77 -0.10 18.81
C VAL A 395 -23.36 0.26 18.38
N GLN A 396 -22.85 1.34 18.95
CA GLN A 396 -21.47 1.73 18.84
C GLN A 396 -20.57 0.87 19.75
N MET A 397 -19.30 0.66 19.35
CA MET A 397 -18.35 -0.15 20.12
C MET A 397 -18.16 0.34 21.55
N ARG A 398 -18.13 1.67 21.78
CA ARG A 398 -18.06 2.24 23.14
C ARG A 398 -19.25 1.84 24.01
N THR A 399 -20.43 1.75 23.42
CA THR A 399 -21.64 1.33 24.13
C THR A 399 -21.58 -0.15 24.47
N ALA A 400 -21.17 -0.98 23.52
CA ALA A 400 -20.95 -2.40 23.72
C ALA A 400 -19.86 -2.66 24.79
N ALA A 401 -18.74 -1.98 24.70
CA ALA A 401 -17.62 -2.13 25.63
C ALA A 401 -17.93 -1.69 27.07
N ALA A 402 -18.89 -0.79 27.26
CA ALA A 402 -19.30 -0.31 28.59
C ALA A 402 -20.09 -1.37 29.39
N GLY A 403 -20.54 -2.44 28.76
CA GLY A 403 -21.26 -3.54 29.40
C GLY A 403 -20.41 -4.35 30.40
N PRO A 404 -21.05 -5.29 31.11
CA PRO A 404 -20.33 -6.26 31.93
C PRO A 404 -19.26 -6.98 31.10
N ALA A 405 -18.07 -7.16 31.66
CA ALA A 405 -16.96 -7.78 30.96
C ALA A 405 -16.35 -8.93 31.74
N GLU A 406 -15.93 -9.98 31.05
CA GLU A 406 -15.18 -11.08 31.66
C GLU A 406 -13.69 -10.70 31.76
N PRO A 407 -13.04 -10.92 32.93
CA PRO A 407 -11.60 -10.71 33.02
C PRO A 407 -10.82 -11.64 32.08
N LEU A 408 -9.92 -11.06 31.29
CA LEU A 408 -8.96 -11.77 30.46
C LEU A 408 -7.56 -11.64 31.07
N ALA A 409 -7.13 -12.70 31.75
CA ALA A 409 -5.91 -12.67 32.58
C ALA A 409 -4.62 -12.50 31.78
N ARG A 410 -4.61 -12.95 30.53
CA ARG A 410 -3.47 -12.83 29.60
C ARG A 410 -3.97 -12.68 28.19
N LEU A 411 -3.38 -11.75 27.46
CA LEU A 411 -3.65 -11.50 26.05
C LEU A 411 -2.58 -12.19 25.21
N PHE A 412 -2.98 -13.09 24.33
CA PHE A 412 -2.12 -13.74 23.35
C PHE A 412 -1.65 -12.73 22.30
N ALA A 413 -0.36 -12.79 21.93
CA ALA A 413 0.21 -11.92 20.92
C ALA A 413 -0.09 -12.45 19.50
N GLY A 414 -0.81 -11.69 18.72
CA GLY A 414 -1.19 -12.03 17.35
C GLY A 414 -2.10 -10.98 16.72
N SER A 415 -2.53 -11.23 15.49
CA SER A 415 -3.38 -10.38 14.65
C SER A 415 -4.67 -11.09 14.23
N TRP A 416 -5.53 -10.44 13.46
CA TRP A 416 -6.68 -11.09 12.83
C TRP A 416 -6.29 -12.04 11.69
N ILE A 417 -5.05 -11.98 11.21
CA ILE A 417 -4.52 -12.90 10.21
C ILE A 417 -3.87 -14.08 10.94
N ASN A 418 -4.45 -15.26 10.85
CA ASN A 418 -3.97 -16.52 11.43
C ASN A 418 -3.65 -16.49 12.95
N ALA A 419 -4.02 -15.41 13.64
CA ALA A 419 -3.64 -15.11 15.03
C ALA A 419 -2.12 -15.11 15.25
N ASP A 420 -1.35 -14.60 14.29
CA ASP A 420 0.11 -14.45 14.36
C ASP A 420 0.59 -13.15 13.68
N PHE A 421 1.90 -13.00 13.45
CA PHE A 421 2.51 -11.88 12.75
C PHE A 421 3.34 -12.34 11.55
N GLY A 422 3.03 -13.51 10.99
CA GLY A 422 3.79 -14.13 9.90
C GLY A 422 4.02 -13.19 8.71
N ILE A 423 2.95 -12.51 8.29
CA ILE A 423 2.96 -11.59 7.14
C ILE A 423 3.94 -10.42 7.31
N TRP A 424 4.18 -9.96 8.53
CA TRP A 424 5.03 -8.78 8.79
C TRP A 424 6.41 -9.10 9.33
N MET A 425 6.69 -10.37 9.70
CA MET A 425 7.95 -10.78 10.34
C MET A 425 8.43 -12.16 9.89
N GLY A 426 7.60 -12.93 9.22
CA GLY A 426 7.86 -14.34 8.92
C GLY A 426 8.90 -14.55 7.84
N HIS A 427 8.91 -13.70 6.82
CA HIS A 427 9.80 -13.85 5.68
C HIS A 427 11.17 -13.20 5.91
N ARG A 428 12.16 -13.63 5.13
CA ARG A 428 13.52 -13.06 5.18
C ARG A 428 13.53 -11.56 4.82
N ASP A 429 12.71 -11.18 3.87
CA ASP A 429 12.66 -9.80 3.36
C ASP A 429 12.07 -8.86 4.41
N ASP A 430 11.02 -9.30 5.16
CA ASP A 430 10.51 -8.58 6.32
C ASP A 430 11.63 -8.31 7.33
N ARG A 431 12.34 -9.37 7.74
CA ARG A 431 13.39 -9.24 8.74
C ARG A 431 14.54 -8.36 8.28
N ARG A 432 14.82 -8.31 6.97
CA ARG A 432 15.79 -7.35 6.41
C ARG A 432 15.28 -5.93 6.55
N ALA A 433 14.04 -5.65 6.19
CA ALA A 433 13.43 -4.34 6.33
C ALA A 433 13.36 -3.90 7.81
N TRP A 434 12.97 -4.78 8.72
CA TRP A 434 13.02 -4.52 10.16
C TRP A 434 14.42 -4.25 10.68
N THR A 435 15.44 -4.92 10.13
CA THR A 435 16.85 -4.65 10.51
C THR A 435 17.24 -3.23 10.11
N GLN A 436 16.93 -2.82 8.87
CA GLN A 436 17.20 -1.48 8.39
C GLN A 436 16.45 -0.41 9.23
N LEU A 437 15.19 -0.67 9.57
CA LEU A 437 14.40 0.22 10.42
C LEU A 437 15.01 0.34 11.83
N ARG A 438 15.44 -0.78 12.44
CA ARG A 438 16.10 -0.78 13.73
C ARG A 438 17.40 0.05 13.70
N GLU A 439 18.25 -0.17 12.72
CA GLU A 439 19.50 0.56 12.57
C GLU A 439 19.27 2.06 12.46
N LEU A 440 18.29 2.49 11.64
CA LEU A 440 17.88 3.89 11.57
C LEU A 440 17.39 4.39 12.93
N ARG A 441 16.56 3.61 13.61
CA ARG A 441 16.00 4.01 14.92
C ARG A 441 17.07 4.20 15.99
N GLU A 442 18.08 3.34 16.01
CA GLU A 442 19.25 3.47 16.87
C GLU A 442 20.06 4.74 16.54
N ARG A 443 20.28 5.02 15.26
CA ARG A 443 20.93 6.27 14.78
C ARG A 443 20.13 7.51 15.19
N PHE A 444 18.82 7.47 14.99
CA PHE A 444 17.95 8.57 15.42
C PHE A 444 18.08 8.81 16.93
N ALA A 445 18.04 7.77 17.76
CA ALA A 445 18.17 7.91 19.20
C ALA A 445 19.51 8.57 19.61
N ALA A 446 20.59 8.21 18.93
CA ALA A 446 21.92 8.76 19.20
C ALA A 446 22.07 10.23 18.75
N ARG A 447 21.48 10.60 17.60
CA ARG A 447 21.68 11.91 16.96
C ARG A 447 20.63 12.95 17.29
N ALA A 448 19.38 12.54 17.58
CA ALA A 448 18.27 13.45 17.79
C ALA A 448 18.50 14.57 18.83
N PRO A 449 19.25 14.33 19.94
CA PRO A 449 19.55 15.39 20.93
C PRO A 449 20.37 16.55 20.34
N GLU A 450 21.18 16.30 19.32
CA GLU A 450 22.08 17.27 18.70
C GLU A 450 21.43 18.04 17.52
N LEU A 451 20.27 17.58 17.05
CA LEU A 451 19.60 18.13 15.87
C LEU A 451 18.76 19.37 16.20
N GLY A 452 18.70 20.28 15.26
CA GLY A 452 17.69 21.33 15.25
C GLY A 452 16.26 20.76 15.17
N ALA A 453 15.28 21.52 15.65
CA ALA A 453 13.89 21.05 15.75
C ALA A 453 13.32 20.55 14.41
N GLU A 454 13.60 21.24 13.31
CA GLU A 454 13.10 20.86 11.98
C GLU A 454 13.72 19.55 11.48
N SER A 455 15.05 19.41 11.54
CA SER A 455 15.72 18.16 11.12
C SER A 455 15.26 16.97 11.96
N ARG A 456 15.10 17.17 13.27
CA ARG A 456 14.55 16.14 14.17
C ARG A 456 13.14 15.74 13.78
N ARG A 457 12.27 16.72 13.48
CA ARG A 457 10.89 16.48 13.06
C ARG A 457 10.87 15.69 11.75
N VAL A 458 11.61 16.12 10.73
CA VAL A 458 11.66 15.43 9.43
C VAL A 458 12.18 14.00 9.56
N ALA A 459 13.24 13.79 10.35
CA ALA A 459 13.78 12.45 10.57
C ALA A 459 12.77 11.54 11.29
N LEU A 460 12.10 12.07 12.32
CA LEU A 460 11.10 11.33 13.09
C LEU A 460 9.86 11.02 12.24
N ASP A 461 9.37 11.97 11.46
CA ASP A 461 8.18 11.76 10.61
C ASP A 461 8.45 10.64 9.58
N ALA A 462 9.62 10.65 8.96
CA ALA A 462 10.03 9.63 8.01
C ALA A 462 10.24 8.24 8.68
N LEU A 463 10.81 8.21 9.87
CA LEU A 463 10.97 6.99 10.68
C LEU A 463 9.60 6.38 11.01
N LEU A 464 8.69 7.18 11.57
CA LEU A 464 7.35 6.71 11.95
C LEU A 464 6.51 6.28 10.75
N ALA A 465 6.67 6.91 9.59
CA ALA A 465 6.03 6.48 8.35
C ALA A 465 6.56 5.10 7.89
N ALA A 466 7.86 4.85 8.03
CA ALA A 466 8.46 3.56 7.70
C ALA A 466 8.06 2.41 8.66
N GLU A 467 7.54 2.72 9.86
CA GLU A 467 6.98 1.74 10.80
C GLU A 467 5.62 1.19 10.36
N GLY A 468 4.96 1.83 9.38
CA GLY A 468 3.63 1.42 8.91
C GLY A 468 3.59 -0.03 8.44
N SER A 469 2.52 -0.75 8.78
CA SER A 469 2.36 -2.18 8.49
C SER A 469 2.30 -2.49 7.00
N ASP A 470 1.77 -1.56 6.21
CA ASP A 470 1.51 -1.76 4.78
C ASP A 470 2.80 -1.93 3.96
N GLY A 471 3.92 -1.32 4.38
CA GLY A 471 5.22 -1.52 3.75
C GLY A 471 5.73 -2.95 3.87
N PHE A 472 5.44 -3.61 4.99
CA PHE A 472 5.86 -4.99 5.26
C PHE A 472 4.92 -6.03 4.66
N TRP A 473 3.66 -5.69 4.42
CA TRP A 473 2.65 -6.60 3.85
C TRP A 473 3.07 -7.23 2.51
N TRP A 474 3.87 -6.51 1.73
CA TRP A 474 4.26 -6.89 0.37
C TRP A 474 5.63 -7.54 0.26
N TYR A 475 6.28 -7.86 1.39
CA TYR A 475 7.49 -8.68 1.40
C TYR A 475 7.14 -10.17 1.52
N GLY A 476 8.03 -11.02 0.97
CA GLY A 476 7.83 -12.45 1.01
C GLY A 476 7.04 -13.01 -0.17
N ASP A 477 6.48 -14.20 0.01
CA ASP A 477 5.72 -14.95 -0.99
C ASP A 477 4.25 -15.20 -0.59
N ASP A 478 3.85 -14.68 0.56
CA ASP A 478 2.47 -14.80 1.08
C ASP A 478 1.48 -13.99 0.25
N HIS A 479 1.87 -12.81 -0.21
CA HIS A 479 1.08 -11.88 -1.01
C HIS A 479 1.93 -11.27 -2.12
N SER A 480 1.29 -10.90 -3.20
CA SER A 480 1.94 -10.21 -4.31
C SER A 480 0.94 -9.32 -5.04
N SER A 481 1.42 -8.16 -5.48
CA SER A 481 0.69 -7.23 -6.32
C SER A 481 1.56 -6.75 -7.49
N ALA A 482 0.96 -6.01 -8.41
CA ALA A 482 1.72 -5.33 -9.46
C ALA A 482 2.61 -4.19 -8.92
N HIS A 483 2.49 -3.85 -7.61
CA HIS A 483 3.08 -2.67 -6.98
C HIS A 483 4.04 -2.97 -5.81
N ASP A 484 4.45 -4.24 -5.65
CA ASP A 484 5.35 -4.63 -4.55
C ASP A 484 6.66 -3.83 -4.55
N ARG A 485 7.17 -3.51 -5.75
CA ARG A 485 8.39 -2.71 -5.92
C ARG A 485 8.21 -1.26 -5.50
N GLU A 486 7.04 -0.69 -5.77
CA GLU A 486 6.68 0.65 -5.34
C GLU A 486 6.63 0.75 -3.82
N PHE A 487 6.06 -0.25 -3.14
CA PHE A 487 6.03 -0.30 -1.69
C PHE A 487 7.42 -0.42 -1.08
N ASP A 488 8.26 -1.33 -1.61
CA ASP A 488 9.64 -1.47 -1.17
C ASP A 488 10.46 -0.18 -1.40
N ALA A 489 10.31 0.44 -2.58
CA ALA A 489 11.00 1.68 -2.89
C ALA A 489 10.57 2.82 -1.95
N LEU A 490 9.28 2.95 -1.67
CA LEU A 490 8.73 3.98 -0.78
C LEU A 490 9.23 3.78 0.67
N PHE A 491 9.22 2.54 1.17
CA PHE A 491 9.79 2.21 2.47
C PHE A 491 11.27 2.67 2.57
N ARG A 492 12.10 2.30 1.61
CA ARG A 492 13.51 2.68 1.56
C ARG A 492 13.71 4.19 1.38
N GLN A 493 12.80 4.89 0.68
CA GLN A 493 12.84 6.35 0.56
C GLN A 493 12.60 7.03 1.91
N HIS A 494 11.63 6.56 2.70
CA HIS A 494 11.43 7.07 4.06
C HIS A 494 12.70 6.89 4.92
N LEU A 495 13.33 5.72 4.88
CA LEU A 495 14.58 5.50 5.61
C LEU A 495 15.69 6.46 5.13
N ARG A 496 15.90 6.58 3.82
CA ARG A 496 16.91 7.51 3.26
C ARG A 496 16.62 8.96 3.64
N ARG A 497 15.36 9.38 3.61
CA ARG A 497 14.94 10.72 4.05
C ARG A 497 15.32 10.97 5.50
N ALA A 498 15.09 10.00 6.36
CA ALA A 498 15.44 10.12 7.77
C ALA A 498 16.96 10.23 7.97
N TYR A 499 17.77 9.36 7.33
CA TYR A 499 19.24 9.45 7.40
C TYR A 499 19.76 10.84 6.96
N ARG A 500 19.26 11.37 5.83
CA ARG A 500 19.65 12.72 5.36
C ARG A 500 19.27 13.80 6.37
N ALA A 501 18.11 13.70 7.00
CA ALA A 501 17.68 14.64 8.02
C ALA A 501 18.53 14.55 9.30
N LEU A 502 19.13 13.37 9.60
CA LEU A 502 20.14 13.20 10.65
C LEU A 502 21.50 13.83 10.28
N GLY A 503 21.68 14.30 9.04
CA GLY A 503 22.96 14.75 8.50
C GLY A 503 23.92 13.59 8.19
N GLU A 504 23.38 12.38 8.00
CA GLU A 504 24.14 11.18 7.65
C GLU A 504 23.81 10.71 6.23
N GLU A 505 24.79 10.09 5.57
CA GLU A 505 24.54 9.42 4.30
C GLU A 505 23.78 8.11 4.53
N PRO A 506 22.75 7.86 3.75
CA PRO A 506 22.04 6.57 3.82
C PRO A 506 22.99 5.42 3.49
N PRO A 507 22.90 4.29 4.21
CA PRO A 507 23.64 3.08 3.85
C PRO A 507 23.38 2.62 2.41
N ASP A 508 24.39 2.09 1.74
CA ASP A 508 24.30 1.64 0.34
C ASP A 508 23.24 0.56 0.09
N ASP A 509 22.91 -0.24 1.09
CA ASP A 509 21.88 -1.28 0.99
C ASP A 509 20.46 -0.71 0.89
N LEU A 510 20.21 0.53 1.34
CA LEU A 510 18.95 1.23 1.12
C LEU A 510 18.72 1.67 -0.34
N HIS A 511 19.73 1.53 -1.18
CA HIS A 511 19.64 1.72 -2.63
C HIS A 511 19.39 0.39 -3.37
N ARG A 512 19.20 -0.71 -2.64
CA ARG A 512 18.89 -2.05 -3.15
C ARG A 512 17.53 -2.48 -2.68
N THR A 513 16.79 -3.20 -3.53
CA THR A 513 15.52 -3.79 -3.12
C THR A 513 15.70 -4.78 -1.96
N ASN A 514 14.70 -4.82 -1.09
CA ASN A 514 14.59 -5.85 -0.06
C ASN A 514 13.97 -7.14 -0.61
N ILE A 515 13.24 -7.05 -1.72
CA ILE A 515 12.53 -8.18 -2.32
C ILE A 515 13.55 -9.17 -2.88
N SER A 516 13.53 -10.39 -2.35
CA SER A 516 14.37 -11.52 -2.79
C SER A 516 13.61 -12.56 -3.59
N THR A 517 12.28 -12.51 -3.61
CA THR A 517 11.42 -13.39 -4.40
C THR A 517 11.23 -12.85 -5.82
N GLU A 518 11.05 -13.74 -6.79
CA GLU A 518 10.65 -13.32 -8.14
C GLU A 518 9.24 -12.72 -8.09
N VAL A 519 9.14 -11.41 -8.38
CA VAL A 519 7.83 -10.75 -8.48
C VAL A 519 7.15 -11.19 -9.77
N PRO A 520 5.88 -11.63 -9.75
CA PRO A 520 5.15 -11.96 -10.96
C PRO A 520 5.15 -10.77 -11.94
N GLY A 521 5.61 -11.00 -13.16
CA GLY A 521 5.79 -9.97 -14.17
C GLY A 521 7.21 -9.44 -14.32
N ASP A 522 8.21 -10.05 -13.68
CA ASP A 522 9.62 -9.77 -13.97
C ASP A 522 9.93 -10.09 -15.42
N ASP A 523 10.05 -9.03 -16.20
CA ASP A 523 10.40 -9.12 -17.61
C ASP A 523 11.90 -9.41 -17.73
N VAL A 524 12.25 -10.68 -17.94
CA VAL A 524 13.62 -11.09 -18.19
C VAL A 524 13.99 -10.68 -19.61
N ALA A 525 14.79 -9.63 -19.72
CA ALA A 525 15.25 -9.17 -21.02
C ALA A 525 16.32 -10.12 -21.59
N ALA A 526 16.25 -10.38 -22.90
CA ALA A 526 17.22 -11.16 -23.64
C ALA A 526 18.03 -10.21 -24.55
N PRO A 527 19.18 -9.67 -24.07
CA PRO A 527 20.02 -8.82 -24.90
C PRO A 527 20.63 -9.62 -26.06
N GLY A 528 20.53 -9.05 -27.25
CA GLY A 528 21.20 -9.62 -28.44
C GLY A 528 22.69 -9.36 -28.45
N LEU A 529 23.39 -10.05 -29.34
CA LEU A 529 24.79 -9.78 -29.66
C LEU A 529 24.93 -8.42 -30.32
N VAL A 530 25.85 -7.59 -29.80
CA VAL A 530 26.14 -6.27 -30.32
C VAL A 530 27.63 -6.12 -30.68
N PRO A 531 27.98 -5.25 -31.62
CA PRO A 531 29.38 -4.89 -31.86
C PRO A 531 30.00 -4.26 -30.60
N ASP A 532 31.31 -4.52 -30.40
CA ASP A 532 32.06 -3.91 -29.30
C ASP A 532 32.07 -2.37 -29.45
N PRO A 533 31.45 -1.62 -28.50
CA PRO A 533 31.38 -0.17 -28.62
C PRO A 533 32.72 0.55 -28.49
N THR A 534 33.76 -0.15 -28.01
CA THR A 534 35.10 0.42 -27.85
C THR A 534 35.92 0.37 -29.15
N LEU A 535 35.50 -0.41 -30.14
CA LEU A 535 36.19 -0.57 -31.43
C LEU A 535 35.77 0.49 -32.47
N GLY A 536 34.76 1.31 -32.22
CA GLY A 536 34.29 2.36 -33.13
C GLY A 536 35.02 3.66 -32.90
N GLY A 537 35.95 4.04 -33.83
CA GLY A 537 36.64 5.32 -33.80
C GLY A 537 35.70 6.53 -33.81
N GLY A 538 36.03 7.55 -33.02
CA GLY A 538 35.24 8.74 -32.78
C GLY A 538 34.84 9.53 -34.02
N GLY A 539 33.61 9.46 -34.42
CA GLY A 539 32.96 10.28 -35.43
C GLY A 539 31.45 10.14 -35.36
N LEU A 540 30.74 11.27 -35.41
CA LEU A 540 29.29 11.34 -35.57
C LEU A 540 28.86 10.74 -36.92
N THR A 541 28.79 9.45 -37.03
CA THR A 541 28.32 8.73 -38.20
C THR A 541 27.13 7.84 -37.85
N PRO A 542 26.27 7.47 -38.82
CA PRO A 542 25.09 6.60 -38.61
C PRO A 542 25.36 5.30 -37.81
N GLY A 543 26.63 4.93 -37.64
CA GLY A 543 27.05 3.75 -36.90
C GLY A 543 26.69 3.72 -35.40
N ARG A 544 26.47 4.86 -34.77
CA ARG A 544 26.07 4.89 -33.33
C ARG A 544 24.69 4.31 -33.07
N TYR A 545 23.79 4.44 -34.04
CA TYR A 545 22.43 3.89 -33.94
C TYR A 545 22.41 2.38 -34.18
N PHE A 546 23.26 1.90 -35.07
CA PHE A 546 23.35 0.47 -35.40
C PHE A 546 24.14 -0.35 -34.38
N SER A 547 25.05 0.26 -33.60
CA SER A 547 25.84 -0.44 -32.59
C SER A 547 25.04 -0.88 -31.36
N ARG A 548 23.84 -0.32 -31.18
CA ARG A 548 22.92 -0.70 -30.09
C ARG A 548 21.79 -1.64 -30.54
N LEU A 549 21.80 -2.07 -31.79
CA LEU A 549 20.79 -3.02 -32.29
C LEU A 549 20.97 -4.34 -31.54
N GLY A 550 19.94 -4.73 -30.76
CA GLY A 550 20.01 -5.89 -29.86
C GLY A 550 20.33 -5.56 -28.40
N ALA A 551 20.72 -4.32 -28.09
CA ALA A 551 20.81 -3.89 -26.70
C ALA A 551 19.41 -3.71 -26.10
N VAL A 552 19.31 -3.93 -24.79
CA VAL A 552 18.07 -3.73 -24.02
C VAL A 552 18.26 -2.61 -23.01
N PRO A 553 17.25 -1.76 -22.77
CA PRO A 553 17.34 -0.74 -21.76
C PRO A 553 17.40 -1.37 -20.36
N LEU A 554 18.26 -0.85 -19.50
CA LEU A 554 18.28 -1.22 -18.08
C LEU A 554 17.08 -0.67 -17.33
N GLU A 555 16.65 0.54 -17.70
CA GLU A 555 15.43 1.10 -17.15
C GLU A 555 14.23 0.28 -17.63
N ARG A 556 13.35 -0.10 -16.72
CA ARG A 556 12.08 -0.75 -17.07
C ARG A 556 11.10 0.31 -17.59
N PRO A 557 10.09 -0.07 -18.40
CA PRO A 557 8.97 0.82 -18.67
C PRO A 557 8.45 1.32 -17.34
N ALA A 558 8.47 2.64 -17.15
CA ALA A 558 8.28 3.29 -15.88
C ALA A 558 6.95 2.90 -15.21
N GLY A 559 6.99 2.29 -14.05
CA GLY A 559 5.94 2.34 -13.05
C GLY A 559 5.68 3.79 -12.57
N SER A 560 4.68 3.98 -11.72
CA SER A 560 4.22 5.30 -11.28
C SER A 560 5.25 6.13 -10.49
N MET A 561 6.27 5.49 -9.91
CA MET A 561 7.23 6.13 -8.99
C MET A 561 8.44 6.78 -9.65
N HIS A 562 8.63 6.68 -10.97
CA HIS A 562 9.86 7.15 -11.61
C HIS A 562 9.72 8.57 -12.12
N ARG A 563 9.58 9.53 -11.24
CA ARG A 563 9.84 10.92 -11.56
C ARG A 563 11.09 11.41 -10.86
N ALA A 564 12.14 11.42 -11.62
CA ALA A 564 13.39 12.00 -11.19
C ALA A 564 13.28 13.52 -10.99
N THR A 565 13.67 13.96 -9.85
CA THR A 565 14.57 15.11 -9.71
C THR A 565 15.67 14.95 -10.75
N ALA A 566 16.15 16.02 -11.35
CA ALA A 566 17.09 16.03 -12.49
C ALA A 566 18.02 14.81 -12.56
N ARG A 567 17.74 13.90 -13.51
CA ARG A 567 18.52 12.68 -13.69
C ARG A 567 19.90 12.98 -14.20
N VAL A 568 20.90 12.32 -13.63
CA VAL A 568 22.26 12.30 -14.15
C VAL A 568 22.34 11.41 -15.38
N VAL A 569 21.63 10.28 -15.38
CA VAL A 569 21.58 9.34 -16.50
C VAL A 569 20.32 9.57 -17.33
N GLY A 570 20.50 9.96 -18.58
CA GLY A 570 19.41 10.13 -19.55
C GLY A 570 18.89 8.79 -20.08
N SER A 571 19.80 7.86 -20.43
CA SER A 571 19.49 6.48 -20.81
C SER A 571 20.63 5.54 -20.47
N CYS A 572 20.31 4.28 -20.21
CA CYS A 572 21.30 3.21 -20.06
C CYS A 572 20.82 1.95 -20.75
N ASP A 573 21.60 1.48 -21.72
CA ASP A 573 21.32 0.27 -22.50
C ASP A 573 22.41 -0.78 -22.30
N VAL A 574 22.04 -2.05 -22.31
CA VAL A 574 22.97 -3.16 -22.14
C VAL A 574 22.81 -4.17 -23.27
N GLY A 575 23.93 -4.62 -23.81
CA GLY A 575 24.01 -5.65 -24.85
C GLY A 575 25.10 -6.65 -24.56
N VAL A 576 25.16 -7.71 -25.36
CA VAL A 576 26.17 -8.77 -25.25
C VAL A 576 27.19 -8.59 -26.35
N ALA A 577 28.47 -8.35 -26.01
CA ALA A 577 29.60 -8.36 -26.94
C ALA A 577 30.44 -9.63 -26.74
N THR A 578 31.21 -10.00 -27.74
CA THR A 578 32.07 -11.18 -27.66
C THR A 578 33.03 -11.11 -26.47
N ALA A 579 33.54 -9.93 -26.13
CA ALA A 579 34.52 -9.72 -25.06
C ALA A 579 33.91 -9.56 -23.67
N GLY A 580 32.62 -9.24 -23.57
CA GLY A 580 31.98 -8.88 -22.28
C GLY A 580 30.58 -8.35 -22.44
N LEU A 581 30.07 -7.76 -21.35
CA LEU A 581 28.81 -7.04 -21.34
C LEU A 581 29.06 -5.61 -21.86
N ALA A 582 28.41 -5.25 -22.95
CA ALA A 582 28.47 -3.91 -23.51
C ALA A 582 27.44 -3.01 -22.81
N VAL A 583 27.88 -1.85 -22.36
CA VAL A 583 27.04 -0.91 -21.61
C VAL A 583 27.13 0.48 -22.26
N TRP A 584 26.00 1.08 -22.55
CA TRP A 584 25.92 2.49 -23.03
C TRP A 584 25.21 3.32 -21.99
N ILE A 585 25.86 4.40 -21.55
CA ILE A 585 25.32 5.33 -20.59
C ILE A 585 25.34 6.73 -21.21
N ASP A 586 24.15 7.28 -21.47
CA ASP A 586 23.99 8.67 -21.90
C ASP A 586 23.72 9.53 -20.67
N VAL A 587 24.53 10.57 -20.47
CA VAL A 587 24.53 11.35 -19.23
C VAL A 587 24.33 12.84 -19.48
N SER A 588 23.75 13.50 -18.49
CA SER A 588 23.64 14.97 -18.44
C SER A 588 24.91 15.64 -17.85
N SER A 589 25.74 14.86 -17.13
CA SER A 589 26.96 15.34 -16.48
C SER A 589 28.07 14.28 -16.51
N THR A 590 29.31 14.67 -16.76
CA THR A 590 30.50 13.79 -16.74
C THR A 590 31.27 13.82 -15.42
N GLU A 591 30.76 14.53 -14.40
CA GLU A 591 31.43 14.69 -13.11
C GLU A 591 31.20 13.51 -12.14
N HIS A 592 30.46 12.48 -12.57
CA HIS A 592 30.09 11.33 -11.75
C HIS A 592 30.86 10.07 -12.16
N ARG A 593 30.95 9.11 -11.23
CA ARG A 593 31.49 7.77 -11.47
C ARG A 593 30.32 6.82 -11.68
N TYR A 594 30.45 5.94 -12.67
CA TYR A 594 29.43 4.97 -13.05
C TYR A 594 29.93 3.57 -12.74
N VAL A 595 29.22 2.82 -11.94
CA VAL A 595 29.60 1.49 -11.48
C VAL A 595 28.52 0.50 -11.90
N LEU A 596 28.87 -0.44 -12.77
CA LEU A 596 28.03 -1.59 -13.10
C LEU A 596 28.09 -2.58 -11.93
N GLU A 597 26.97 -2.93 -11.38
CA GLU A 597 26.81 -4.06 -10.47
C GLU A 597 26.16 -5.21 -11.21
N VAL A 598 26.71 -6.40 -11.01
CA VAL A 598 26.18 -7.64 -11.55
C VAL A 598 26.00 -8.64 -10.42
N THR A 599 24.81 -9.17 -10.31
CA THR A 599 24.47 -10.26 -9.40
C THR A 599 24.30 -11.55 -10.18
N GLY A 600 24.61 -12.67 -9.56
CA GLY A 600 24.72 -13.88 -10.33
C GLY A 600 23.47 -14.70 -10.46
N GLY A 601 23.38 -15.45 -11.57
CA GLY A 601 22.61 -16.67 -11.69
C GLY A 601 23.19 -17.80 -10.82
N ASP A 602 22.73 -19.03 -11.04
CA ASP A 602 22.88 -20.20 -10.17
C ASP A 602 24.29 -20.49 -9.60
N ASP A 603 25.34 -19.96 -10.21
CA ASP A 603 26.75 -20.19 -9.81
C ASP A 603 27.47 -18.96 -9.21
N LEU A 604 26.87 -17.76 -9.23
CA LEU A 604 27.52 -16.53 -8.76
C LEU A 604 27.06 -16.17 -7.35
N LYS A 605 27.88 -16.53 -6.35
CA LYS A 605 27.68 -16.09 -4.97
C LYS A 605 28.24 -14.67 -4.78
N GLY A 606 27.37 -13.66 -4.76
CA GLY A 606 27.71 -12.29 -4.42
C GLY A 606 27.57 -11.27 -5.56
N VAL A 607 27.80 -10.02 -5.23
CA VAL A 607 27.76 -8.88 -6.16
C VAL A 607 29.14 -8.67 -6.76
N ARG A 608 29.23 -8.50 -8.07
CA ARG A 608 30.45 -8.08 -8.79
C ARG A 608 30.26 -6.64 -9.24
N THR A 609 31.31 -5.85 -9.19
CA THR A 609 31.28 -4.45 -9.61
C THR A 609 32.37 -4.14 -10.60
N ALA A 610 32.10 -3.27 -11.58
CA ALA A 610 33.07 -2.75 -12.52
C ALA A 610 32.77 -1.28 -12.82
N GLU A 611 33.79 -0.43 -12.85
CA GLU A 611 33.62 0.94 -13.35
C GLU A 611 33.36 0.92 -14.86
N VAL A 612 32.42 1.76 -15.31
CA VAL A 612 32.05 1.87 -16.73
C VAL A 612 32.17 3.32 -17.18
N ARG A 613 32.57 3.50 -18.43
CA ARG A 613 32.71 4.82 -19.07
C ARG A 613 31.39 5.21 -19.74
N THR A 614 31.13 6.49 -19.77
CA THR A 614 29.99 7.08 -20.49
C THR A 614 30.13 6.94 -22.01
N GLY A 615 29.03 6.90 -22.72
CA GLY A 615 28.99 6.81 -24.18
C GLY A 615 29.24 5.44 -24.77
N GLY A 616 29.60 4.44 -23.98
CA GLY A 616 29.77 3.03 -24.37
C GLY A 616 31.08 2.43 -23.85
N ASP A 617 30.96 1.28 -23.19
CA ASP A 617 32.08 0.51 -22.65
C ASP A 617 31.78 -0.99 -22.73
N VAL A 618 32.81 -1.84 -22.59
CA VAL A 618 32.67 -3.29 -22.47
C VAL A 618 33.29 -3.77 -21.17
N VAL A 619 32.48 -4.34 -20.33
CA VAL A 619 32.91 -4.97 -19.08
C VAL A 619 33.26 -6.44 -19.39
N PRO A 620 34.52 -6.85 -19.27
CA PRO A 620 34.94 -8.20 -19.65
C PRO A 620 34.25 -9.29 -18.83
N TRP A 621 33.87 -10.39 -19.45
CA TRP A 621 33.24 -11.55 -18.82
C TRP A 621 33.90 -11.99 -17.50
N ARG A 622 35.27 -12.00 -17.50
CA ARG A 622 36.04 -12.35 -16.30
C ARG A 622 35.84 -11.38 -15.13
N ALA A 623 35.52 -10.12 -15.40
CA ALA A 623 35.33 -9.13 -14.36
C ALA A 623 33.98 -9.30 -13.66
N ILE A 624 32.96 -9.70 -14.41
CA ILE A 624 31.60 -9.90 -13.86
C ILE A 624 31.33 -11.36 -13.47
N GLY A 625 32.22 -12.30 -13.84
CA GLY A 625 32.10 -13.72 -13.47
C GLY A 625 30.91 -14.43 -14.12
N ALA A 626 30.47 -13.96 -15.28
CA ALA A 626 29.37 -14.51 -16.05
C ALA A 626 29.84 -14.99 -17.45
N GLY A 627 28.99 -15.69 -18.16
CA GLY A 627 29.26 -16.22 -19.52
C GLY A 627 27.96 -16.57 -20.23
N PRO A 628 28.08 -17.22 -21.43
CA PRO A 628 26.91 -17.61 -22.21
C PRO A 628 25.95 -18.51 -21.44
N GLY A 629 24.66 -18.39 -21.74
CA GLY A 629 23.62 -19.25 -21.20
C GLY A 629 23.25 -18.98 -19.71
N VAL A 630 23.84 -17.96 -19.09
CA VAL A 630 23.60 -17.64 -17.68
C VAL A 630 22.56 -16.51 -17.54
N ARG A 631 21.76 -16.56 -16.52
CA ARG A 631 20.88 -15.44 -16.12
C ARG A 631 21.63 -14.58 -15.09
N ILE A 632 21.62 -13.26 -15.28
CA ILE A 632 22.28 -12.29 -14.39
C ILE A 632 21.33 -11.13 -14.07
N GLY A 633 21.44 -10.55 -12.88
CA GLY A 633 20.85 -9.28 -12.52
C GLY A 633 21.86 -8.15 -12.75
N VAL A 634 21.44 -7.04 -13.34
CA VAL A 634 22.32 -5.93 -13.69
C VAL A 634 21.71 -4.59 -13.29
N ARG A 635 22.53 -3.70 -12.70
CA ARG A 635 22.19 -2.30 -12.50
C ARG A 635 23.41 -1.42 -12.58
N VAL A 636 23.20 -0.11 -12.79
CA VAL A 636 24.26 0.91 -12.74
C VAL A 636 24.04 1.79 -11.52
N ILE A 637 25.11 2.02 -10.77
CA ILE A 637 25.14 2.95 -9.65
C ILE A 637 25.93 4.19 -10.06
N VAL A 638 25.35 5.36 -9.85
CA VAL A 638 25.98 6.65 -10.09
C VAL A 638 26.47 7.21 -8.76
N ARG A 639 27.78 7.50 -8.68
CA ARG A 639 28.40 8.09 -7.48
C ARG A 639 28.97 9.46 -7.80
N ASP A 640 28.86 10.39 -6.85
CA ASP A 640 29.55 11.68 -6.93
C ASP A 640 31.05 11.54 -6.62
N GLN A 641 31.77 12.65 -6.66
CA GLN A 641 33.21 12.70 -6.36
C GLN A 641 33.54 12.29 -4.91
N ALA A 642 32.59 12.40 -3.98
CA ALA A 642 32.75 11.97 -2.61
C ALA A 642 32.44 10.47 -2.41
N GLY A 643 32.03 9.76 -3.46
CA GLY A 643 31.67 8.34 -3.45
C GLY A 643 30.22 8.06 -3.04
N ARG A 644 29.39 9.08 -2.82
CA ARG A 644 27.99 8.92 -2.41
C ARG A 644 27.13 8.52 -3.61
N ILE A 645 26.15 7.64 -3.39
CA ILE A 645 25.20 7.27 -4.43
C ILE A 645 24.23 8.44 -4.67
N VAL A 646 24.19 8.93 -5.90
CA VAL A 646 23.28 10.00 -6.33
C VAL A 646 22.14 9.49 -7.20
N GLU A 647 22.33 8.36 -7.88
CA GLU A 647 21.31 7.74 -8.72
C GLU A 647 21.58 6.23 -8.88
N THR A 648 20.53 5.46 -9.15
CA THR A 648 20.62 4.06 -9.61
C THR A 648 19.84 3.89 -10.91
N VAL A 649 20.26 2.97 -11.76
CA VAL A 649 19.54 2.59 -12.99
C VAL A 649 19.47 1.06 -13.02
N PRO A 650 18.30 0.45 -12.93
CA PRO A 650 16.98 1.07 -12.78
C PRO A 650 16.82 1.94 -11.52
N SER A 651 15.98 2.96 -11.62
CA SER A 651 15.81 3.97 -10.58
C SER A 651 15.08 3.43 -9.33
N ASP A 652 14.34 2.35 -9.45
CA ASP A 652 13.72 1.61 -8.34
C ASP A 652 14.75 0.83 -7.49
N GLY A 653 16.01 0.74 -7.96
CA GLY A 653 17.07 -0.01 -7.30
C GLY A 653 16.96 -1.52 -7.46
N VAL A 654 15.99 -2.00 -8.25
CA VAL A 654 15.82 -3.42 -8.59
C VAL A 654 16.64 -3.76 -9.81
N GLU A 655 17.46 -4.80 -9.74
CA GLU A 655 18.30 -5.21 -10.85
C GLU A 655 17.48 -5.65 -12.06
N ARG A 656 17.91 -5.25 -13.27
CA ARG A 656 17.34 -5.77 -14.50
C ARG A 656 17.84 -7.19 -14.72
N GLN A 657 16.93 -8.15 -14.81
CA GLN A 657 17.28 -9.54 -15.10
C GLN A 657 17.56 -9.71 -16.60
N LEU A 658 18.71 -10.30 -16.92
CA LEU A 658 19.14 -10.55 -18.28
C LEU A 658 19.39 -12.07 -18.48
N ALA A 659 18.77 -12.66 -19.50
CA ALA A 659 19.11 -14.00 -19.97
C ALA A 659 20.19 -13.85 -21.06
N LEU A 660 21.41 -14.26 -20.77
CA LEU A 660 22.51 -14.21 -21.76
C LEU A 660 22.33 -15.28 -22.81
N PRO A 661 22.63 -15.01 -24.09
CA PRO A 661 22.53 -16.00 -25.17
C PRO A 661 23.43 -17.20 -24.94
N ASP A 662 23.00 -18.39 -25.38
CA ASP A 662 23.71 -19.65 -25.19
C ASP A 662 25.08 -19.72 -25.89
N SER A 663 25.32 -18.85 -26.86
CA SER A 663 26.62 -18.75 -27.56
C SER A 663 26.99 -17.31 -27.87
N LEU A 664 28.26 -16.98 -27.76
CA LEU A 664 28.86 -15.70 -28.13
C LEU A 664 29.41 -15.72 -29.58
N GLY A 665 28.85 -16.54 -30.44
CA GLY A 665 29.22 -16.57 -31.87
C GLY A 665 29.02 -15.20 -32.53
N ALA A 666 29.89 -14.85 -33.51
CA ALA A 666 29.74 -13.61 -34.25
C ALA A 666 28.33 -13.51 -34.86
N PRO A 667 27.67 -12.34 -34.79
CA PRO A 667 26.39 -12.17 -35.46
C PRO A 667 26.58 -12.52 -36.93
N ALA A 668 25.71 -13.41 -37.44
CA ALA A 668 25.71 -13.75 -38.86
C ALA A 668 25.22 -12.50 -39.64
N TRP A 669 26.14 -11.65 -40.01
CA TRP A 669 25.94 -10.64 -41.03
C TRP A 669 25.97 -11.36 -42.38
N THR A 670 24.90 -11.99 -42.77
CA THR A 670 24.70 -12.45 -44.12
C THR A 670 23.47 -11.76 -44.70
N ALA A 671 23.81 -10.88 -45.66
CA ALA A 671 22.99 -10.22 -46.70
C ALA A 671 21.86 -9.32 -46.24
#